data_4a7577592d7516697e739f8c501ba44c
#
_entry.id   4a7577592d7516697e739f8c501ba44c
#
_cell.length_a   1.000
_cell.length_b   1.000
_cell.length_c   1.000
_cell.angle_alpha   90.00
_cell.angle_beta   90.00
_cell.angle_gamma   90.00
#
_symmetry.space_group_name_H-M   'P 1'
#
loop_
_entity.id
_entity.type
_entity.pdbx_description
1 polymer ?
#
loop_
_entity_poly.entity_id
_entity_poly.type
_entity_poly.pdbx_seq_one_letter_code
_entity_poly.pdbx_strand_id
1 'polypeptide(L)'
;MSDSPSRRDFLRITGAVGAGMMLSGVRPFIAQAEEVARPQGVSLVPESEATSLWYPAPAEESRIIQQGLPIGNGRLGALVGSDPADDVLYLTDATLWTGHRNDVLQDDGQFPYGPNDFGSFGLLAKVRVQVTGHTKAAVGDYRRRLDLSNGLVTASYRVKGAQYRRETYASHPDDVVVVRLTQRGGGVHSGRIRLEPTRTETVAGEAGTRTISLQARFDNGLRYAAVVTAFSDTGTVAVSGNELTFTDCRELLIVVSGGTDYLPDAAKGFRNTTVEPLTVARDRALAKAKVAGTALLNTHVADYQSLYRKMTVDLGESSRSQRNLDSWSRLAVRHTNPGQPDPELEASYLQFGRYLMITGSRDSLPINLQGLWLHNNSPDWYADYHTDINIQMNYWLTDRAGLGRCFPALAEYCLAQLPEWSRQTQRLYNDPRNRFRNSTGKIAGWTVAFSTNTNGGLGWWWHPAGNAWLCQSLWEHYEFTLDAKYLERIYPLLKGAAEFWAARLITITHTYPDGSTRQVLVDDKDWSPEHGPQDALGISYAQEIVWELFRELQLAAAKLGRDKEFAAQVKDLQERLYLPEVSPKTGMLQEWMHPDDIGERTHRHLSPLIGFFPGDHMNHDVSPKATIEGIRKLLEVRGMESFGWACAWRSACWARLRDADRAYQLLLTVMRPSIANENGTSANFFDMYRNGDRAIFQIDANFGAPTAMLEMLLYSRPGVIEFLPALPGAWAKQGRVTGIGAKGGFEVDLAWRNGKVTSAVVRSVGGTSTELRAGGWRRQVSLRVGETLTVRPT
;
A
#
# COMPACT_ATOMS: atom_id res chain seq x y z
N MET A 1 13.08 20.11 -25.85
CA MET A 1 13.71 19.56 -24.65
C MET A 1 13.67 20.69 -23.61
N SER A 2 12.57 20.81 -22.90
CA SER A 2 12.42 21.73 -21.77
C SER A 2 12.41 20.85 -20.53
N ASP A 3 13.47 20.96 -19.73
CA ASP A 3 13.58 20.34 -18.43
C ASP A 3 12.42 20.80 -17.55
N SER A 4 11.55 19.89 -17.22
CA SER A 4 10.62 20.09 -16.11
C SER A 4 11.45 20.27 -14.85
N PRO A 5 11.21 21.32 -14.03
CA PRO A 5 11.99 21.53 -12.82
C PRO A 5 11.88 20.28 -11.93
N SER A 6 13.02 19.74 -11.55
CA SER A 6 13.12 18.66 -10.60
C SER A 6 12.50 19.13 -9.28
N ARG A 7 11.76 18.24 -8.59
CA ARG A 7 11.16 18.49 -7.26
C ARG A 7 12.18 18.99 -6.21
N ARG A 8 13.47 18.99 -6.52
CA ARG A 8 14.57 19.53 -5.70
C ARG A 8 14.74 21.04 -5.76
N ASP A 9 14.21 21.72 -6.78
CA ASP A 9 14.44 23.15 -6.98
C ASP A 9 13.52 24.04 -6.13
N PHE A 10 12.58 23.45 -5.38
CA PHE A 10 11.58 24.14 -4.59
C PHE A 10 11.90 24.26 -3.08
N LEU A 11 13.11 23.99 -2.67
CA LEU A 11 13.51 24.14 -1.27
C LEU A 11 14.11 25.52 -1.00
N ARG A 12 13.29 26.51 -0.64
CA ARG A 12 13.67 27.62 0.29
C ARG A 12 12.47 28.47 0.70
N ILE A 13 12.40 28.66 2.03
CA ILE A 13 11.85 29.78 2.82
C ILE A 13 10.50 29.57 3.57
N THR A 14 10.62 29.82 4.80
CA THR A 14 9.97 29.74 6.10
C THR A 14 8.71 30.59 6.37
N GLY A 15 7.87 30.14 7.30
CA GLY A 15 7.44 30.83 8.54
C GLY A 15 5.95 31.15 8.79
N ALA A 16 5.38 30.50 9.66
CA ALA A 16 4.76 30.68 10.99
C ALA A 16 3.33 31.28 11.21
N VAL A 17 2.56 30.60 12.07
CA VAL A 17 1.60 30.88 13.18
C VAL A 17 0.12 31.15 12.83
N GLY A 18 -0.82 30.41 13.38
CA GLY A 18 -1.48 30.20 14.64
C GLY A 18 -2.99 30.12 14.70
N ALA A 19 -3.52 29.15 15.44
CA ALA A 19 -4.68 29.00 16.34
C ALA A 19 -6.15 29.24 15.88
N GLY A 20 -7.04 28.27 16.07
CA GLY A 20 -7.72 27.71 17.18
C GLY A 20 -9.24 27.54 17.07
N MET A 21 -9.79 26.50 17.70
CA MET A 21 -11.11 26.20 18.30
C MET A 21 -12.04 25.18 17.63
N MET A 22 -12.13 24.11 18.28
CA MET A 22 -13.08 23.18 18.97
C MET A 22 -14.40 22.81 18.28
N LEU A 23 -14.66 21.49 18.24
CA LEU A 23 -15.89 20.88 18.75
C LEU A 23 -15.75 19.34 18.91
N SER A 24 -16.46 18.82 19.84
CA SER A 24 -16.35 17.65 20.68
C SER A 24 -16.81 16.32 20.07
N GLY A 25 -16.18 15.23 20.48
CA GLY A 25 -16.86 13.97 20.80
C GLY A 25 -16.71 12.82 19.81
N VAL A 26 -15.48 12.28 19.61
CA VAL A 26 -15.32 10.91 19.07
C VAL A 26 -14.43 10.14 20.06
N ARG A 27 -14.98 9.08 20.66
CA ARG A 27 -14.19 8.14 21.47
C ARG A 27 -13.30 7.33 20.52
N PRO A 28 -11.99 7.22 20.78
CA PRO A 28 -11.15 6.29 20.06
C PRO A 28 -11.58 4.86 20.41
N PHE A 29 -11.83 4.06 19.39
CA PHE A 29 -11.93 2.62 19.54
C PHE A 29 -10.50 2.09 19.81
N ILE A 30 -10.11 2.04 21.08
CA ILE A 30 -9.13 1.04 21.51
C ILE A 30 -9.89 -0.27 21.35
N ALA A 31 -9.60 -1.02 20.30
CA ALA A 31 -10.05 -2.39 20.21
C ALA A 31 -9.56 -3.07 21.50
N GLN A 32 -10.50 -3.41 22.40
CA GLN A 32 -10.23 -4.40 23.41
C GLN A 32 -9.78 -5.63 22.64
N ALA A 33 -8.51 -5.98 22.77
CA ALA A 33 -8.03 -7.26 22.32
C ALA A 33 -8.90 -8.29 23.05
N GLU A 34 -9.88 -8.85 22.33
CA GLU A 34 -10.50 -10.10 22.78
C GLU A 34 -9.34 -11.05 22.99
N GLU A 35 -9.28 -11.60 24.19
CA GLU A 35 -8.31 -12.61 24.58
C GLU A 35 -8.53 -13.83 23.66
N VAL A 36 -7.83 -13.85 22.52
CA VAL A 36 -7.89 -14.92 21.54
C VAL A 36 -7.44 -16.18 22.24
N ALA A 37 -8.37 -17.07 22.51
CA ALA A 37 -8.11 -18.39 23.08
C ALA A 37 -6.92 -19.01 22.33
N ARG A 38 -5.87 -19.40 23.06
CA ARG A 38 -4.63 -19.94 22.53
C ARG A 38 -4.94 -21.13 21.62
N PRO A 39 -4.68 -21.06 20.29
CA PRO A 39 -4.87 -22.21 19.43
C PRO A 39 -3.84 -23.28 19.80
N GLN A 40 -4.33 -24.44 20.24
CA GLN A 40 -3.47 -25.61 20.38
C GLN A 40 -3.12 -26.10 18.97
N GLY A 41 -1.82 -26.21 18.65
CA GLY A 41 -1.34 -26.95 17.51
C GLY A 41 -1.29 -26.21 16.16
N VAL A 42 -0.86 -24.96 16.11
CA VAL A 42 -0.53 -24.32 14.82
C VAL A 42 0.71 -24.98 14.24
N SER A 43 0.53 -25.72 13.15
CA SER A 43 1.62 -26.28 12.35
C SER A 43 2.08 -25.23 11.34
N LEU A 44 3.42 -25.00 11.27
CA LEU A 44 4.00 -24.25 10.14
C LEU A 44 3.53 -24.92 8.83
N VAL A 45 3.11 -24.10 7.86
CA VAL A 45 2.89 -24.61 6.52
C VAL A 45 4.25 -25.12 6.01
N PRO A 46 4.32 -26.35 5.47
CA PRO A 46 5.57 -26.82 4.87
C PRO A 46 6.09 -25.82 3.84
N GLU A 47 7.36 -25.51 3.91
CA GLU A 47 8.00 -24.59 2.96
C GLU A 47 7.86 -25.15 1.54
N SER A 48 7.37 -24.33 0.60
CA SER A 48 7.33 -24.64 -0.82
C SER A 48 8.15 -23.60 -1.59
N GLU A 49 8.72 -23.99 -2.70
CA GLU A 49 9.47 -23.06 -3.56
C GLU A 49 8.58 -21.95 -4.14
N ALA A 50 7.28 -22.21 -4.32
CA ALA A 50 6.32 -21.24 -4.83
C ALA A 50 5.93 -20.15 -3.80
N THR A 51 6.20 -20.37 -2.51
CA THR A 51 5.83 -19.44 -1.43
C THR A 51 7.05 -18.90 -0.67
N SER A 52 8.24 -19.01 -1.23
CA SER A 52 9.49 -18.61 -0.60
C SER A 52 10.38 -17.84 -1.54
N LEU A 53 10.88 -16.71 -1.07
CA LEU A 53 12.02 -16.02 -1.70
C LEU A 53 13.30 -16.49 -0.99
N TRP A 54 14.33 -16.92 -1.75
CA TRP A 54 15.57 -17.38 -1.14
C TRP A 54 16.81 -16.89 -1.88
N TYR A 55 17.93 -16.82 -1.15
CA TYR A 55 19.19 -16.26 -1.63
C TYR A 55 20.37 -17.03 -1.02
N PRO A 56 21.48 -17.25 -1.79
CA PRO A 56 22.67 -17.97 -1.33
C PRO A 56 23.67 -17.10 -0.57
N ALA A 57 23.38 -15.81 -0.37
CA ALA A 57 24.26 -14.86 0.30
C ALA A 57 23.45 -13.88 1.20
N PRO A 58 24.05 -13.34 2.27
CA PRO A 58 23.44 -12.25 3.04
C PRO A 58 23.25 -10.99 2.20
N ALA A 59 22.46 -10.06 2.70
CA ALA A 59 22.36 -8.73 2.09
C ALA A 59 23.64 -7.93 2.35
N GLU A 60 24.06 -7.17 1.36
CA GLU A 60 25.07 -6.13 1.52
C GLU A 60 24.43 -4.92 2.24
N GLU A 61 25.02 -4.47 3.34
CA GLU A 61 24.45 -3.35 4.13
C GLU A 61 24.29 -2.08 3.28
N SER A 62 25.22 -1.80 2.36
CA SER A 62 25.14 -0.67 1.42
C SER A 62 23.96 -0.76 0.42
N ARG A 63 23.40 -1.96 0.27
CA ARG A 63 22.27 -2.25 -0.61
C ARG A 63 21.06 -2.80 0.15
N ILE A 64 20.95 -2.47 1.43
CA ILE A 64 19.92 -3.05 2.31
C ILE A 64 18.48 -2.80 1.79
N ILE A 65 18.21 -1.67 1.15
CA ILE A 65 16.87 -1.38 0.58
C ILE A 65 16.52 -2.30 -0.59
N GLN A 66 17.52 -2.79 -1.33
CA GLN A 66 17.33 -3.64 -2.50
C GLN A 66 17.48 -5.13 -2.20
N GLN A 67 18.13 -5.46 -1.10
CA GLN A 67 18.49 -6.84 -0.77
C GLN A 67 17.98 -7.29 0.61
N GLY A 68 17.76 -6.38 1.55
CA GLY A 68 17.24 -6.68 2.89
C GLY A 68 15.84 -7.26 2.82
N LEU A 69 15.56 -8.32 3.59
CA LEU A 69 14.24 -8.94 3.60
C LEU A 69 13.31 -8.16 4.54
N PRO A 70 12.16 -7.67 4.03
CA PRO A 70 11.24 -6.88 4.83
C PRO A 70 10.47 -7.77 5.80
N ILE A 71 10.31 -7.32 7.05
CA ILE A 71 9.37 -7.84 8.03
C ILE A 71 8.52 -6.70 8.60
N GLY A 72 7.32 -7.00 9.06
CA GLY A 72 6.45 -5.99 9.66
C GLY A 72 5.22 -6.56 10.35
N ASN A 73 4.61 -5.75 11.21
CA ASN A 73 3.38 -6.09 11.93
C ASN A 73 2.25 -5.06 11.73
N GLY A 74 2.39 -4.18 10.73
CA GLY A 74 1.49 -3.06 10.45
C GLY A 74 1.85 -1.77 11.20
N ARG A 75 2.74 -1.82 12.20
CA ARG A 75 3.27 -0.67 12.93
C ARG A 75 4.79 -0.66 12.98
N LEU A 76 5.40 -1.70 13.52
CA LEU A 76 6.85 -1.89 13.51
C LEU A 76 7.25 -2.63 12.23
N GLY A 77 8.24 -2.11 11.53
CA GLY A 77 8.85 -2.72 10.36
C GLY A 77 10.36 -2.86 10.53
N ALA A 78 10.96 -3.79 9.77
CA ALA A 78 12.41 -3.83 9.64
C ALA A 78 12.85 -4.40 8.29
N LEU A 79 14.02 -3.95 7.82
CA LEU A 79 14.80 -4.62 6.77
C LEU A 79 15.87 -5.47 7.44
N VAL A 80 15.94 -6.76 7.09
CA VAL A 80 16.81 -7.75 7.73
C VAL A 80 17.96 -8.12 6.80
N GLY A 81 19.20 -7.92 7.21
CA GLY A 81 20.42 -8.24 6.43
C GLY A 81 20.71 -9.72 6.37
N SER A 82 20.51 -10.42 7.48
CA SER A 82 20.75 -11.86 7.66
C SER A 82 22.21 -12.28 7.57
N ASP A 83 23.19 -11.39 7.85
CA ASP A 83 24.60 -11.78 7.89
C ASP A 83 24.90 -12.64 9.13
N PRO A 84 25.59 -13.77 8.99
CA PRO A 84 25.91 -14.65 10.11
C PRO A 84 26.76 -14.01 11.20
N ALA A 85 27.73 -13.18 10.83
CA ALA A 85 28.68 -12.56 11.74
C ALA A 85 28.22 -11.20 12.25
N ASP A 86 27.57 -10.39 11.40
CA ASP A 86 27.25 -8.98 11.68
C ASP A 86 25.90 -8.59 11.03
N ASP A 87 24.82 -9.10 11.60
CA ASP A 87 23.48 -8.82 11.09
C ASP A 87 22.97 -7.46 11.55
N VAL A 88 22.28 -6.77 10.66
CA VAL A 88 21.66 -5.48 10.94
C VAL A 88 20.19 -5.48 10.58
N LEU A 89 19.36 -4.94 11.46
CA LEU A 89 17.95 -4.68 11.28
C LEU A 89 17.75 -3.15 11.25
N TYR A 90 17.18 -2.63 10.16
CA TYR A 90 16.80 -1.23 10.01
C TYR A 90 15.34 -1.08 10.46
N LEU A 91 15.12 -0.62 11.68
CA LEU A 91 13.81 -0.54 12.31
C LEU A 91 13.06 0.72 11.92
N THR A 92 11.77 0.59 11.70
CA THR A 92 10.82 1.69 11.52
C THR A 92 9.61 1.52 12.45
N ASP A 93 8.92 2.63 12.70
CA ASP A 93 7.59 2.65 13.33
C ASP A 93 6.70 3.55 12.48
N ALA A 94 5.54 3.05 12.03
CA ALA A 94 4.63 3.78 11.16
C ALA A 94 4.24 5.16 11.68
N THR A 95 4.33 5.38 13.00
CA THR A 95 3.96 6.62 13.67
C THR A 95 5.11 7.60 13.88
N LEU A 96 6.33 7.24 13.45
CA LEU A 96 7.52 8.07 13.66
C LEU A 96 7.70 9.10 12.54
N TRP A 97 7.09 10.27 12.71
CA TRP A 97 7.11 11.36 11.74
C TRP A 97 7.61 12.67 12.36
N THR A 98 8.45 13.38 11.61
CA THR A 98 8.71 14.80 11.85
C THR A 98 7.55 15.64 11.27
N GLY A 99 7.68 16.98 11.28
CA GLY A 99 6.67 17.88 10.73
C GLY A 99 5.47 18.10 11.63
N HIS A 100 4.57 18.95 11.17
CA HIS A 100 3.40 19.39 11.93
C HIS A 100 2.20 19.66 11.00
N ARG A 101 1.18 20.40 11.43
CA ARG A 101 -0.05 20.67 10.66
C ARG A 101 0.19 21.33 9.31
N ASN A 102 1.28 22.06 9.14
CA ASN A 102 1.70 22.69 7.87
C ASN A 102 0.55 23.41 7.15
N ASP A 103 -0.09 24.33 7.83
CA ASP A 103 -1.36 24.94 7.40
C ASP A 103 -1.22 26.40 6.98
N VAL A 104 -0.10 26.77 6.37
CA VAL A 104 0.22 28.10 5.85
C VAL A 104 0.56 28.01 4.36
N LEU A 105 -0.13 28.81 3.54
CA LEU A 105 0.21 28.97 2.14
C LEU A 105 1.37 29.96 1.98
N GLN A 106 2.34 29.60 1.15
CA GLN A 106 3.41 30.49 0.67
C GLN A 106 2.87 31.47 -0.38
N ASP A 107 3.67 32.44 -0.77
CA ASP A 107 3.26 33.48 -1.74
C ASP A 107 2.94 32.90 -3.13
N ASP A 108 3.54 31.76 -3.49
CA ASP A 108 3.28 31.03 -4.74
C ASP A 108 2.04 30.12 -4.68
N GLY A 109 1.32 30.11 -3.53
CA GLY A 109 0.13 29.30 -3.32
C GLY A 109 0.38 27.84 -2.98
N GLN A 110 1.64 27.46 -2.68
CA GLN A 110 2.00 26.12 -2.23
C GLN A 110 2.01 26.05 -0.70
N PHE A 111 1.85 24.83 -0.18
CA PHE A 111 2.22 24.50 1.19
C PHE A 111 3.73 24.19 1.24
N PRO A 112 4.45 24.62 2.28
CA PRO A 112 5.83 24.19 2.48
C PRO A 112 5.96 22.67 2.35
N TYR A 113 6.99 22.24 1.63
CA TYR A 113 7.24 20.82 1.41
C TYR A 113 8.69 20.50 1.77
N GLY A 114 8.92 20.23 3.07
CA GLY A 114 10.23 20.04 3.66
C GLY A 114 10.16 19.17 4.92
N PRO A 115 11.31 18.60 5.36
CA PRO A 115 11.34 17.63 6.46
C PRO A 115 10.96 18.21 7.82
N ASN A 116 11.04 19.52 8.00
CA ASN A 116 10.73 20.20 9.26
C ASN A 116 9.31 20.74 9.27
N ASP A 117 8.82 21.28 8.18
CA ASP A 117 7.48 21.88 8.08
C ASP A 117 6.42 20.80 7.80
N PHE A 118 6.48 20.22 6.60
CA PHE A 118 5.59 19.13 6.20
C PHE A 118 5.91 17.84 6.97
N GLY A 119 7.20 17.54 7.12
CA GLY A 119 7.67 16.36 7.83
C GLY A 119 8.09 15.20 6.93
N SER A 120 8.66 14.20 7.57
CA SER A 120 9.19 13.00 6.95
C SER A 120 8.99 11.78 7.84
N PHE A 121 8.67 10.65 7.23
CA PHE A 121 8.81 9.35 7.86
C PHE A 121 10.28 9.04 8.12
N GLY A 122 10.61 8.36 9.23
CA GLY A 122 11.99 8.14 9.63
C GLY A 122 12.28 6.77 10.24
N LEU A 123 13.58 6.41 10.25
CA LEU A 123 14.06 5.23 10.96
C LEU A 123 13.92 5.44 12.48
N LEU A 124 13.49 4.38 13.17
CA LEU A 124 13.42 4.36 14.62
C LEU A 124 14.81 4.11 15.24
N ALA A 125 15.53 3.11 14.75
CA ALA A 125 16.86 2.72 15.17
C ALA A 125 17.42 1.65 14.21
N LYS A 126 18.70 1.25 14.41
CA LYS A 126 19.21 -0.02 13.88
C LYS A 126 19.51 -0.96 15.06
N VAL A 127 19.26 -2.24 14.87
CA VAL A 127 19.69 -3.29 15.79
C VAL A 127 20.75 -4.12 15.11
N ARG A 128 21.93 -4.18 15.72
CA ARG A 128 23.06 -4.97 15.19
C ARG A 128 23.35 -6.15 16.10
N VAL A 129 23.39 -7.35 15.51
CA VAL A 129 23.65 -8.61 16.20
C VAL A 129 24.97 -9.19 15.68
N GLN A 130 26.01 -9.06 16.45
CA GLN A 130 27.35 -9.58 16.11
C GLN A 130 27.60 -10.93 16.79
N VAL A 131 27.94 -11.96 15.99
CA VAL A 131 28.20 -13.31 16.48
C VAL A 131 29.66 -13.67 16.22
N THR A 132 30.42 -13.94 17.26
CA THR A 132 31.83 -14.22 17.19
C THR A 132 32.11 -15.57 16.52
N GLY A 133 33.09 -15.60 15.62
CA GLY A 133 33.51 -16.82 14.91
C GLY A 133 32.66 -17.23 13.71
N HIS A 134 31.58 -16.51 13.40
CA HIS A 134 30.71 -16.80 12.26
C HIS A 134 31.09 -15.98 11.01
N THR A 135 32.38 -15.79 10.79
CA THR A 135 32.91 -15.01 9.66
C THR A 135 32.58 -15.65 8.31
N LYS A 136 32.57 -14.87 7.25
CA LYS A 136 32.33 -15.34 5.89
C LYS A 136 33.22 -16.53 5.48
N ALA A 137 34.47 -16.54 5.97
CA ALA A 137 35.41 -17.66 5.72
C ALA A 137 35.07 -18.94 6.50
N ALA A 138 34.38 -18.83 7.64
CA ALA A 138 34.01 -19.95 8.51
C ALA A 138 32.64 -20.56 8.18
N VAL A 139 31.81 -19.82 7.46
CA VAL A 139 30.41 -20.18 7.15
C VAL A 139 30.34 -21.02 5.88
N GLY A 140 29.68 -22.18 5.98
CA GLY A 140 29.31 -23.03 4.85
C GLY A 140 27.80 -23.22 4.75
N ASP A 141 27.32 -23.68 3.60
CA ASP A 141 25.91 -24.01 3.33
C ASP A 141 24.94 -22.89 3.69
N TYR A 142 25.32 -21.65 3.40
CA TYR A 142 24.49 -20.49 3.72
C TYR A 142 23.27 -20.39 2.82
N ARG A 143 22.10 -20.17 3.44
CA ARG A 143 20.84 -19.85 2.77
C ARG A 143 20.00 -18.92 3.64
N ARG A 144 19.56 -17.80 3.10
CA ARG A 144 18.50 -16.97 3.69
C ARG A 144 17.22 -17.07 2.89
N ARG A 145 16.10 -16.92 3.58
CA ARG A 145 14.76 -17.11 3.00
C ARG A 145 13.75 -16.19 3.64
N LEU A 146 12.83 -15.66 2.85
CA LEU A 146 11.56 -15.10 3.29
C LEU A 146 10.45 -16.10 2.96
N ASP A 147 9.85 -16.68 3.98
CA ASP A 147 8.70 -17.57 3.87
C ASP A 147 7.42 -16.73 3.87
N LEU A 148 6.83 -16.57 2.68
CA LEU A 148 5.60 -15.79 2.48
C LEU A 148 4.39 -16.43 3.13
N SER A 149 4.41 -17.75 3.38
CA SER A 149 3.28 -18.48 3.96
C SER A 149 3.20 -18.38 5.49
N ASN A 150 4.32 -18.11 6.13
CA ASN A 150 4.44 -18.00 7.58
C ASN A 150 4.88 -16.61 8.07
N GLY A 151 5.20 -15.70 7.15
CA GLY A 151 5.67 -14.35 7.48
C GLY A 151 7.01 -14.34 8.21
N LEU A 152 7.95 -15.21 7.83
CA LEU A 152 9.15 -15.52 8.57
C LEU A 152 10.41 -15.37 7.71
N VAL A 153 11.36 -14.57 8.16
CA VAL A 153 12.73 -14.54 7.62
C VAL A 153 13.58 -15.56 8.35
N THR A 154 14.32 -16.39 7.60
CA THR A 154 15.25 -17.36 8.16
C THR A 154 16.62 -17.24 7.51
N ALA A 155 17.70 -17.40 8.30
CA ALA A 155 19.03 -17.66 7.78
C ALA A 155 19.55 -18.97 8.40
N SER A 156 20.05 -19.89 7.55
CA SER A 156 20.61 -21.17 7.96
C SER A 156 22.00 -21.33 7.38
N TYR A 157 22.93 -21.89 8.16
CA TYR A 157 24.32 -22.07 7.77
C TYR A 157 25.03 -23.04 8.69
N ARG A 158 26.27 -23.43 8.34
CA ARG A 158 27.12 -24.29 9.16
C ARG A 158 28.42 -23.59 9.55
N VAL A 159 28.87 -23.82 10.78
CA VAL A 159 30.20 -23.42 11.27
C VAL A 159 30.78 -24.58 12.08
N LYS A 160 31.99 -25.03 11.74
CA LYS A 160 32.69 -26.14 12.43
C LYS A 160 31.81 -27.39 12.63
N GLY A 161 30.97 -27.72 11.65
CA GLY A 161 30.09 -28.90 11.67
C GLY A 161 28.74 -28.69 12.37
N ALA A 162 28.58 -27.69 13.22
CA ALA A 162 27.28 -27.34 13.82
C ALA A 162 26.41 -26.56 12.85
N GLN A 163 25.12 -26.85 12.87
CA GLN A 163 24.11 -26.11 12.08
C GLN A 163 23.52 -24.98 12.93
N TYR A 164 23.50 -23.79 12.38
CA TYR A 164 22.93 -22.60 12.99
C TYR A 164 21.71 -22.14 12.20
N ARG A 165 20.71 -21.61 12.94
CA ARG A 165 19.51 -21.05 12.36
C ARG A 165 19.14 -19.76 13.08
N ARG A 166 18.85 -18.72 12.33
CA ARG A 166 18.27 -17.46 12.78
C ARG A 166 16.87 -17.32 12.22
N GLU A 167 15.92 -16.99 13.06
CA GLU A 167 14.54 -16.70 12.73
C GLU A 167 14.25 -15.26 13.11
N THR A 168 13.69 -14.48 12.17
CA THR A 168 13.38 -13.06 12.39
C THR A 168 11.98 -12.76 11.85
N TYR A 169 11.14 -12.14 12.68
CA TYR A 169 9.77 -11.78 12.34
C TYR A 169 9.25 -10.61 13.19
N ALA A 170 8.20 -9.94 12.74
CA ALA A 170 7.49 -8.93 13.52
C ALA A 170 6.10 -9.48 13.86
N SER A 171 5.85 -9.70 15.15
CA SER A 171 4.58 -10.26 15.65
C SER A 171 3.57 -9.15 15.85
N HIS A 172 2.43 -9.24 15.19
CA HIS A 172 1.34 -8.28 15.36
C HIS A 172 0.65 -8.44 16.74
N PRO A 173 0.28 -9.66 17.21
CA PRO A 173 -0.36 -9.81 18.51
C PRO A 173 0.53 -9.48 19.70
N ASP A 174 1.85 -9.64 19.54
CA ASP A 174 2.82 -9.35 20.59
C ASP A 174 3.38 -7.91 20.49
N ASP A 175 3.21 -7.28 19.35
CA ASP A 175 3.67 -5.92 18.99
C ASP A 175 5.18 -5.71 19.22
N VAL A 176 5.98 -6.71 18.78
CA VAL A 176 7.44 -6.74 18.89
C VAL A 176 8.07 -7.33 17.62
N VAL A 177 9.35 -6.99 17.39
CA VAL A 177 10.22 -7.73 16.48
C VAL A 177 11.01 -8.74 17.30
N VAL A 178 11.10 -9.97 16.79
CA VAL A 178 11.78 -11.09 17.41
C VAL A 178 12.91 -11.58 16.54
N VAL A 179 14.10 -11.78 17.12
CA VAL A 179 15.22 -12.49 16.51
C VAL A 179 15.56 -13.66 17.42
N ARG A 180 15.46 -14.88 16.89
CA ARG A 180 15.76 -16.11 17.62
C ARG A 180 16.92 -16.82 16.95
N LEU A 181 18.00 -17.04 17.70
CA LEU A 181 19.18 -17.80 17.29
C LEU A 181 19.13 -19.18 17.92
N THR A 182 19.20 -20.20 17.10
CA THR A 182 19.24 -21.60 17.54
C THR A 182 20.37 -22.34 16.86
N GLN A 183 20.76 -23.50 17.42
CA GLN A 183 21.77 -24.37 16.83
C GLN A 183 21.46 -25.86 17.05
N ARG A 184 22.08 -26.70 16.19
CA ARG A 184 22.10 -28.17 16.32
C ARG A 184 23.53 -28.66 16.09
N GLY A 185 23.95 -29.66 16.87
CA GLY A 185 25.31 -30.24 16.74
C GLY A 185 26.30 -29.68 17.77
N GLY A 186 25.80 -29.12 18.89
CA GLY A 186 26.63 -28.75 20.05
C GLY A 186 27.34 -27.40 19.96
N GLY A 187 26.95 -26.55 18.98
CA GLY A 187 27.43 -25.18 18.87
C GLY A 187 26.89 -24.26 19.97
N VAL A 188 27.46 -23.07 20.07
CA VAL A 188 26.99 -21.98 20.98
C VAL A 188 27.06 -20.66 20.23
N HIS A 189 26.34 -19.68 20.75
CA HIS A 189 26.40 -18.29 20.30
C HIS A 189 27.11 -17.46 21.37
N SER A 190 28.11 -16.70 20.93
CA SER A 190 28.75 -15.66 21.77
C SER A 190 28.91 -14.40 20.91
N GLY A 191 28.75 -13.22 21.53
CA GLY A 191 28.84 -11.98 20.79
C GLY A 191 28.23 -10.81 21.54
N ARG A 192 27.69 -9.86 20.79
CA ARG A 192 27.08 -8.65 21.33
C ARG A 192 25.90 -8.17 20.49
N ILE A 193 25.00 -7.43 21.14
CA ILE A 193 23.86 -6.76 20.50
C ILE A 193 23.98 -5.26 20.77
N ARG A 194 23.89 -4.46 19.74
CA ARG A 194 23.88 -3.01 19.83
C ARG A 194 22.59 -2.44 19.29
N LEU A 195 22.12 -1.40 19.97
CA LEU A 195 21.08 -0.51 19.47
C LEU A 195 21.80 0.72 18.93
N GLU A 196 21.72 0.96 17.62
CA GLU A 196 22.43 2.04 16.96
C GLU A 196 21.47 3.20 16.69
N PRO A 197 21.76 4.39 17.25
CA PRO A 197 20.99 5.59 16.98
C PRO A 197 21.02 5.96 15.49
N THR A 198 19.97 6.58 15.01
CA THR A 198 19.88 7.08 13.62
C THR A 198 19.95 8.60 13.55
N ARG A 199 19.97 9.25 14.70
CA ARG A 199 20.12 10.69 14.91
C ARG A 199 21.05 10.92 16.10
N THR A 200 20.74 11.89 16.96
CA THR A 200 21.55 12.26 18.13
C THR A 200 21.15 11.58 19.44
N GLU A 201 20.36 10.49 19.34
CA GLU A 201 19.90 9.73 20.50
C GLU A 201 21.07 9.09 21.24
N THR A 202 20.94 8.99 22.57
CA THR A 202 21.89 8.28 23.42
C THR A 202 21.31 6.93 23.84
N VAL A 203 22.11 5.88 23.72
CA VAL A 203 21.74 4.54 24.17
C VAL A 203 22.15 4.36 25.61
N ALA A 204 21.21 3.90 26.45
CA ALA A 204 21.42 3.56 27.82
C ALA A 204 21.27 2.05 28.06
N GLY A 205 22.18 1.47 28.80
CA GLY A 205 22.07 0.10 29.32
C GLY A 205 21.48 0.11 30.73
N GLU A 206 20.55 -0.79 31.00
CA GLU A 206 19.84 -0.92 32.27
C GLU A 206 20.38 -2.14 33.05
N ALA A 207 21.24 -1.89 34.03
CA ALA A 207 21.88 -2.95 34.78
C ALA A 207 20.86 -3.89 35.47
N GLY A 208 21.08 -5.21 35.34
CA GLY A 208 20.21 -6.24 35.94
C GLY A 208 18.98 -6.61 35.14
N THR A 209 18.61 -5.84 34.06
CA THR A 209 17.44 -6.11 33.24
C THR A 209 17.72 -6.78 31.89
N ARG A 210 19.01 -6.88 31.49
CA ARG A 210 19.43 -7.37 30.17
C ARG A 210 18.79 -6.55 29.03
N THR A 211 18.69 -5.24 29.22
CA THR A 211 17.97 -4.31 28.35
C THR A 211 18.86 -3.12 28.00
N ILE A 212 18.81 -2.73 26.74
CA ILE A 212 19.36 -1.46 26.26
C ILE A 212 18.23 -0.68 25.58
N SER A 213 18.25 0.64 25.66
CA SER A 213 17.20 1.48 25.15
C SER A 213 17.73 2.81 24.65
N LEU A 214 16.97 3.44 23.76
CA LEU A 214 17.10 4.86 23.42
C LEU A 214 15.73 5.53 23.48
N GLN A 215 15.73 6.83 23.69
CA GLN A 215 14.56 7.67 23.58
C GLN A 215 14.95 9.06 23.12
N ALA A 216 14.02 9.73 22.44
CA ALA A 216 14.19 11.13 22.08
C ALA A 216 12.82 11.81 21.82
N ARG A 217 12.90 13.08 21.47
CA ARG A 217 11.76 13.91 21.13
C ARG A 217 12.10 14.74 19.90
N PHE A 218 11.19 14.80 18.94
CA PHE A 218 11.28 15.71 17.80
C PHE A 218 10.84 17.13 18.17
N ASP A 219 11.23 18.10 17.35
CA ASP A 219 10.83 19.50 17.52
C ASP A 219 9.31 19.69 17.45
N ASN A 220 8.61 18.84 16.70
CA ASN A 220 7.14 18.81 16.69
C ASN A 220 6.52 18.26 17.98
N GLY A 221 7.34 17.88 18.94
CA GLY A 221 6.93 17.37 20.24
C GLY A 221 6.72 15.85 20.31
N LEU A 222 6.77 15.11 19.21
CA LEU A 222 6.63 13.65 19.20
C LEU A 222 7.76 13.00 20.01
N ARG A 223 7.39 12.22 21.01
CA ARG A 223 8.33 11.41 21.81
C ARG A 223 8.34 10.00 21.25
N TYR A 224 9.51 9.38 21.24
CA TYR A 224 9.71 8.01 20.77
C TYR A 224 10.78 7.28 21.55
N ALA A 225 10.71 5.95 21.50
CA ALA A 225 11.70 5.08 22.12
C ALA A 225 11.84 3.76 21.33
N ALA A 226 13.05 3.19 21.44
CA ALA A 226 13.34 1.82 21.03
C ALA A 226 14.02 1.08 22.19
N VAL A 227 13.67 -0.20 22.34
CA VAL A 227 14.15 -1.05 23.42
C VAL A 227 14.53 -2.41 22.85
N VAL A 228 15.68 -2.91 23.27
CA VAL A 228 16.14 -4.27 22.96
C VAL A 228 16.42 -5.00 24.27
N THR A 229 15.84 -6.17 24.43
CA THR A 229 16.15 -7.09 25.52
C THR A 229 16.51 -8.46 24.98
N ALA A 230 17.36 -9.19 25.67
CA ALA A 230 17.75 -10.53 25.26
C ALA A 230 17.71 -11.53 26.41
N PHE A 231 17.38 -12.79 26.07
CA PHE A 231 17.25 -13.87 27.02
C PHE A 231 17.85 -15.17 26.48
N SER A 232 18.46 -15.95 27.36
CA SER A 232 18.92 -17.31 27.08
C SER A 232 18.77 -18.16 28.34
N ASP A 233 18.37 -19.41 28.17
CA ASP A 233 18.35 -20.41 29.28
C ASP A 233 19.72 -21.00 29.58
N THR A 234 20.67 -20.78 28.66
CA THR A 234 22.05 -21.28 28.79
C THR A 234 23.04 -20.14 28.57
N GLY A 235 24.25 -20.29 29.12
CA GLY A 235 25.25 -19.24 28.99
C GLY A 235 24.87 -17.99 29.80
N THR A 236 25.37 -16.84 29.37
CA THR A 236 25.12 -15.55 30.01
C THR A 236 24.69 -14.47 29.05
N VAL A 237 23.77 -13.62 29.48
CA VAL A 237 23.43 -12.36 28.82
C VAL A 237 23.55 -11.23 29.82
N ALA A 238 24.33 -10.21 29.51
CA ALA A 238 24.62 -9.09 30.42
C ALA A 238 24.64 -7.75 29.66
N VAL A 239 24.36 -6.68 30.42
CA VAL A 239 24.60 -5.29 29.95
C VAL A 239 26.09 -4.96 30.16
N SER A 240 26.72 -4.43 29.13
CA SER A 240 28.09 -3.93 29.14
C SER A 240 28.10 -2.51 28.54
N GLY A 241 28.05 -1.50 29.43
CA GLY A 241 27.90 -0.11 28.97
C GLY A 241 26.55 0.11 28.26
N ASN A 242 26.59 0.42 26.97
CA ASN A 242 25.44 0.68 26.15
C ASN A 242 25.12 -0.47 25.15
N GLU A 243 25.68 -1.67 25.37
CA GLU A 243 25.43 -2.87 24.58
C GLU A 243 25.07 -4.07 25.46
N LEU A 244 24.49 -5.10 24.85
CA LEU A 244 24.29 -6.41 25.46
C LEU A 244 25.38 -7.35 24.96
N THR A 245 26.02 -8.07 25.91
CA THR A 245 26.92 -9.18 25.59
C THR A 245 26.22 -10.51 25.86
N PHE A 246 26.52 -11.52 25.08
CA PHE A 246 26.05 -12.88 25.30
C PHE A 246 27.20 -13.86 25.07
N THR A 247 27.28 -14.89 25.94
CA THR A 247 28.37 -15.85 25.94
C THR A 247 27.81 -17.26 26.15
N ASP A 248 28.25 -18.19 25.29
CA ASP A 248 27.94 -19.62 25.33
C ASP A 248 26.45 -19.99 25.37
N CYS A 249 25.62 -19.18 24.72
CA CYS A 249 24.17 -19.41 24.57
C CYS A 249 23.88 -20.48 23.54
N ARG A 250 23.14 -21.54 23.89
CA ARG A 250 22.66 -22.54 22.92
C ARG A 250 21.48 -22.03 22.12
N GLU A 251 20.60 -21.27 22.76
CA GLU A 251 19.55 -20.49 22.15
C GLU A 251 19.62 -19.07 22.69
N LEU A 252 19.35 -18.07 21.84
CA LEU A 252 19.26 -16.68 22.23
C LEU A 252 17.99 -16.09 21.65
N LEU A 253 17.13 -15.55 22.52
CA LEU A 253 15.94 -14.81 22.14
C LEU A 253 16.21 -13.30 22.31
N ILE A 254 16.07 -12.55 21.25
CA ILE A 254 16.19 -11.09 21.24
C ILE A 254 14.81 -10.53 20.93
N VAL A 255 14.30 -9.64 21.77
CA VAL A 255 13.01 -8.98 21.60
C VAL A 255 13.26 -7.48 21.45
N VAL A 256 12.76 -6.93 20.35
CA VAL A 256 12.83 -5.50 20.05
C VAL A 256 11.43 -4.92 20.09
N SER A 257 11.28 -3.85 20.85
CA SER A 257 10.04 -3.08 20.93
C SER A 257 10.34 -1.60 20.71
N GLY A 258 9.35 -0.87 20.29
CA GLY A 258 9.44 0.57 20.10
C GLY A 258 8.07 1.20 20.08
N GLY A 259 8.04 2.50 19.96
CA GLY A 259 6.80 3.23 19.85
C GLY A 259 6.99 4.72 20.02
N THR A 260 5.89 5.42 19.76
CA THR A 260 5.78 6.87 19.90
C THR A 260 4.59 7.23 20.79
N ASP A 261 4.42 8.50 21.11
CA ASP A 261 3.19 9.04 21.71
C ASP A 261 2.21 9.58 20.68
N TYR A 262 2.31 9.15 19.43
CA TYR A 262 1.33 9.50 18.39
C TYR A 262 -0.08 8.99 18.75
N LEU A 263 -1.08 9.82 18.47
CA LEU A 263 -2.49 9.49 18.62
C LEU A 263 -3.26 10.03 17.41
N PRO A 264 -4.09 9.25 16.70
CA PRO A 264 -4.87 9.72 15.56
C PRO A 264 -6.09 10.55 16.00
N ASP A 265 -5.82 11.68 16.66
CA ASP A 265 -6.83 12.60 17.22
C ASP A 265 -6.36 14.05 17.01
N ALA A 266 -6.99 14.72 16.05
CA ALA A 266 -6.70 16.10 15.69
C ALA A 266 -6.95 17.07 16.87
N ALA A 267 -7.99 16.82 17.71
CA ALA A 267 -8.29 17.65 18.87
C ALA A 267 -7.19 17.63 19.94
N LYS A 268 -6.40 16.55 19.97
CA LYS A 268 -5.23 16.41 20.86
C LYS A 268 -3.89 16.73 20.16
N GLY A 269 -3.96 17.32 18.96
CA GLY A 269 -2.77 17.63 18.17
C GLY A 269 -1.97 16.40 17.78
N PHE A 270 -2.64 15.28 17.58
CA PHE A 270 -2.07 13.98 17.23
C PHE A 270 -1.06 13.43 18.26
N ARG A 271 -1.22 13.78 19.57
CA ARG A 271 -0.33 13.35 20.66
C ARG A 271 -1.11 12.79 21.85
N ASN A 272 -0.59 11.70 22.40
CA ASN A 272 -1.02 11.20 23.70
C ASN A 272 0.05 11.54 24.76
N THR A 273 -0.09 12.71 25.37
CA THR A 273 0.88 13.23 26.33
C THR A 273 0.97 12.43 27.64
N THR A 274 0.00 11.52 27.89
CA THR A 274 -0.02 10.66 29.10
C THR A 274 0.74 9.35 28.89
N VAL A 275 1.07 9.00 27.65
CA VAL A 275 1.87 7.80 27.32
C VAL A 275 3.35 8.14 27.39
N GLU A 276 4.14 7.30 28.07
CA GLU A 276 5.59 7.34 28.06
C GLU A 276 6.13 6.24 27.15
N PRO A 277 6.59 6.56 25.91
CA PRO A 277 6.96 5.55 24.93
C PRO A 277 8.02 4.56 25.42
N LEU A 278 9.04 5.05 26.17
CA LEU A 278 10.09 4.19 26.73
C LEU A 278 9.51 3.17 27.72
N THR A 279 8.64 3.59 28.62
CA THR A 279 8.04 2.69 29.61
C THR A 279 7.21 1.61 28.93
N VAL A 280 6.35 2.00 27.98
CA VAL A 280 5.49 1.05 27.24
C VAL A 280 6.35 0.07 26.44
N ALA A 281 7.34 0.54 25.70
CA ALA A 281 8.22 -0.31 24.89
C ALA A 281 9.03 -1.27 25.77
N ARG A 282 9.57 -0.80 26.92
CA ARG A 282 10.33 -1.61 27.85
C ARG A 282 9.49 -2.70 28.49
N ASP A 283 8.33 -2.35 29.03
CA ASP A 283 7.46 -3.31 29.73
C ASP A 283 7.00 -4.40 28.75
N ARG A 284 6.69 -4.03 27.51
CA ARG A 284 6.36 -4.96 26.42
C ARG A 284 7.53 -5.89 26.11
N ALA A 285 8.73 -5.36 25.88
CA ALA A 285 9.91 -6.16 25.57
C ALA A 285 10.24 -7.15 26.70
N LEU A 286 10.22 -6.70 27.95
CA LEU A 286 10.51 -7.54 29.11
C LEU A 286 9.45 -8.61 29.35
N ALA A 287 8.18 -8.31 29.12
CA ALA A 287 7.09 -9.28 29.20
C ALA A 287 7.25 -10.38 28.14
N LYS A 288 7.58 -10.02 26.90
CA LYS A 288 7.72 -10.97 25.79
C LYS A 288 9.02 -11.76 25.85
N ALA A 289 10.12 -11.21 26.38
CA ALA A 289 11.37 -11.95 26.60
C ALA A 289 11.24 -13.12 27.59
N LYS A 290 10.21 -13.14 28.44
CA LYS A 290 9.88 -14.23 29.35
C LYS A 290 9.07 -15.35 28.72
N VAL A 291 8.56 -15.14 27.50
CA VAL A 291 7.77 -16.13 26.77
C VAL A 291 8.72 -17.01 25.96
N ALA A 292 8.49 -18.30 25.93
CA ALA A 292 9.28 -19.22 25.11
C ALA A 292 9.26 -18.78 23.63
N GLY A 293 10.42 -18.74 22.97
CA GLY A 293 10.55 -18.28 21.59
C GLY A 293 9.65 -19.05 20.60
N THR A 294 9.40 -20.34 20.88
CA THR A 294 8.45 -21.15 20.09
C THR A 294 7.00 -20.72 20.29
N ALA A 295 6.61 -20.25 21.47
CA ALA A 295 5.26 -19.76 21.73
C ALA A 295 5.02 -18.41 21.03
N LEU A 296 5.99 -17.49 21.04
CA LEU A 296 5.95 -16.25 20.28
C LEU A 296 5.81 -16.51 18.79
N LEU A 297 6.61 -17.46 18.24
CA LEU A 297 6.52 -17.83 16.83
C LEU A 297 5.12 -18.39 16.49
N ASN A 298 4.56 -19.25 17.30
CA ASN A 298 3.23 -19.83 17.09
C ASN A 298 2.14 -18.76 17.09
N THR A 299 2.22 -17.79 18.01
CA THR A 299 1.28 -16.66 18.07
C THR A 299 1.37 -15.80 16.81
N HIS A 300 2.57 -15.46 16.37
CA HIS A 300 2.81 -14.73 15.13
C HIS A 300 2.23 -15.48 13.92
N VAL A 301 2.58 -16.77 13.76
CA VAL A 301 2.16 -17.57 12.61
C VAL A 301 0.64 -17.73 12.58
N ALA A 302 -0.02 -17.91 13.72
CA ALA A 302 -1.47 -18.03 13.81
C ALA A 302 -2.18 -16.76 13.31
N ASP A 303 -1.75 -15.58 13.76
CA ASP A 303 -2.29 -14.31 13.31
C ASP A 303 -2.03 -14.11 11.82
N TYR A 304 -0.78 -14.24 11.39
CA TYR A 304 -0.37 -14.04 9.99
C TYR A 304 -1.16 -14.94 9.04
N GLN A 305 -1.23 -16.24 9.33
CA GLN A 305 -1.96 -17.22 8.53
C GLN A 305 -3.47 -17.00 8.51
N SER A 306 -4.04 -16.33 9.52
CA SER A 306 -5.47 -15.98 9.52
C SER A 306 -5.83 -15.04 8.35
N LEU A 307 -4.85 -14.30 7.83
CA LEU A 307 -4.95 -13.44 6.66
C LEU A 307 -4.39 -14.13 5.40
N TYR A 308 -3.19 -14.70 5.50
CA TYR A 308 -2.52 -15.29 4.33
C TYR A 308 -3.34 -16.40 3.66
N ARG A 309 -3.94 -17.30 4.46
CA ARG A 309 -4.75 -18.43 3.97
C ARG A 309 -6.09 -18.06 3.34
N LYS A 310 -6.48 -16.78 3.37
CA LYS A 310 -7.70 -16.31 2.70
C LYS A 310 -7.62 -16.44 1.19
N MET A 311 -6.43 -16.50 0.62
CA MET A 311 -6.23 -16.68 -0.82
C MET A 311 -5.11 -17.68 -1.09
N THR A 312 -5.33 -18.57 -2.03
CA THR A 312 -4.27 -19.41 -2.62
C THR A 312 -4.13 -19.10 -4.10
N VAL A 313 -2.90 -19.14 -4.61
CA VAL A 313 -2.60 -18.79 -6.00
C VAL A 313 -1.76 -19.89 -6.63
N ASP A 314 -2.29 -20.50 -7.69
CA ASP A 314 -1.63 -21.45 -8.56
C ASP A 314 -1.90 -21.02 -10.02
N LEU A 315 -0.86 -20.52 -10.70
CA LEU A 315 -0.93 -20.07 -12.09
C LEU A 315 -0.38 -21.10 -13.08
N GLY A 316 0.01 -22.27 -12.57
CA GLY A 316 0.63 -23.35 -13.34
C GLY A 316 2.02 -23.75 -12.80
N GLU A 317 2.66 -24.66 -13.47
CA GLU A 317 3.94 -25.23 -13.05
C GLU A 317 5.12 -24.63 -13.81
N SER A 318 6.19 -24.30 -13.09
CA SER A 318 7.49 -23.91 -13.63
C SER A 318 8.37 -25.12 -13.87
N SER A 319 9.39 -24.98 -14.71
CA SER A 319 10.35 -26.06 -14.97
C SER A 319 11.21 -26.34 -13.73
N ARG A 320 11.74 -27.55 -13.61
CA ARG A 320 12.67 -27.92 -12.54
C ARG A 320 13.92 -27.03 -12.52
N SER A 321 14.42 -26.64 -13.70
CA SER A 321 15.58 -25.73 -13.80
C SER A 321 15.27 -24.37 -13.19
N GLN A 322 14.09 -23.81 -13.41
CA GLN A 322 13.65 -22.54 -12.81
C GLN A 322 13.51 -22.65 -11.28
N ARG A 323 12.90 -23.72 -10.78
CA ARG A 323 12.73 -23.96 -9.33
C ARG A 323 14.07 -24.09 -8.58
N ASN A 324 15.15 -24.53 -9.24
CA ASN A 324 16.47 -24.67 -8.61
C ASN A 324 17.25 -23.36 -8.49
N LEU A 325 16.80 -22.29 -9.14
CA LEU A 325 17.44 -20.98 -9.05
C LEU A 325 17.01 -20.24 -7.79
N ASP A 326 17.92 -19.45 -7.21
CA ASP A 326 17.54 -18.45 -6.22
C ASP A 326 16.63 -17.39 -6.85
N SER A 327 15.92 -16.62 -6.00
CA SER A 327 14.86 -15.72 -6.47
C SER A 327 15.38 -14.65 -7.43
N TRP A 328 16.59 -14.11 -7.19
CA TRP A 328 17.17 -13.10 -8.07
C TRP A 328 17.58 -13.67 -9.42
N SER A 329 18.28 -14.80 -9.43
CA SER A 329 18.68 -15.52 -10.66
C SER A 329 17.45 -15.96 -11.46
N ARG A 330 16.39 -16.39 -10.79
CA ARG A 330 15.13 -16.79 -11.40
C ARG A 330 14.44 -15.62 -12.10
N LEU A 331 14.40 -14.45 -11.46
CA LEU A 331 13.87 -13.21 -12.02
C LEU A 331 14.67 -12.77 -13.26
N ALA A 332 16.01 -12.84 -13.20
CA ALA A 332 16.89 -12.50 -14.32
C ALA A 332 16.70 -13.45 -15.51
N VAL A 333 16.59 -14.76 -15.27
CA VAL A 333 16.32 -15.77 -16.32
C VAL A 333 14.94 -15.55 -16.95
N ARG A 334 13.92 -15.23 -16.16
CA ARG A 334 12.58 -14.91 -16.67
C ARG A 334 12.59 -13.69 -17.61
N HIS A 335 13.35 -12.67 -17.26
CA HIS A 335 13.51 -11.47 -18.08
C HIS A 335 14.24 -11.73 -19.40
N THR A 336 15.35 -12.47 -19.35
CA THR A 336 16.20 -12.76 -20.54
C THR A 336 15.59 -13.80 -21.47
N ASN A 337 14.62 -14.59 -20.99
CA ASN A 337 13.93 -15.63 -21.76
C ASN A 337 12.40 -15.42 -21.73
N PRO A 338 11.88 -14.36 -22.33
CA PRO A 338 10.47 -14.01 -22.23
C PRO A 338 9.53 -15.07 -22.83
N GLY A 339 10.02 -15.89 -23.77
CA GLY A 339 9.27 -17.02 -24.34
C GLY A 339 9.12 -18.23 -23.42
N GLN A 340 9.80 -18.26 -22.25
CA GLN A 340 9.69 -19.33 -21.26
C GLN A 340 9.00 -18.82 -20.00
N PRO A 341 7.67 -19.02 -19.85
CA PRO A 341 6.92 -18.59 -18.67
C PRO A 341 7.45 -19.18 -17.38
N ASP A 342 7.29 -18.45 -16.28
CA ASP A 342 7.57 -18.90 -14.92
C ASP A 342 6.35 -18.64 -14.00
N PRO A 343 5.27 -19.44 -14.14
CA PRO A 343 4.02 -19.16 -13.42
C PRO A 343 4.14 -19.18 -11.90
N GLU A 344 5.06 -19.99 -11.34
CA GLU A 344 5.29 -20.02 -9.88
C GLU A 344 6.03 -18.78 -9.38
N LEU A 345 6.98 -18.23 -10.17
CA LEU A 345 7.60 -16.93 -9.85
C LEU A 345 6.57 -15.82 -9.88
N GLU A 346 5.71 -15.81 -10.89
CA GLU A 346 4.64 -14.81 -11.06
C GLU A 346 3.59 -14.94 -9.92
N ALA A 347 3.23 -16.16 -9.53
CA ALA A 347 2.41 -16.42 -8.35
C ALA A 347 3.09 -15.94 -7.05
N SER A 348 4.41 -16.16 -6.91
CA SER A 348 5.18 -15.65 -5.76
C SER A 348 5.19 -14.12 -5.71
N TYR A 349 5.22 -13.45 -6.87
CA TYR A 349 5.16 -11.99 -6.94
C TYR A 349 3.82 -11.45 -6.43
N LEU A 350 2.69 -12.08 -6.81
CA LEU A 350 1.37 -11.76 -6.27
C LEU A 350 1.32 -12.00 -4.75
N GLN A 351 1.82 -13.15 -4.30
CA GLN A 351 1.85 -13.49 -2.87
C GLN A 351 2.79 -12.57 -2.07
N PHE A 352 3.86 -12.04 -2.70
CA PHE A 352 4.71 -11.03 -2.08
C PHE A 352 3.99 -9.70 -1.87
N GLY A 353 3.20 -9.24 -2.84
CA GLY A 353 2.32 -8.07 -2.64
C GLY A 353 1.34 -8.28 -1.49
N ARG A 354 0.73 -9.47 -1.38
CA ARG A 354 -0.12 -9.82 -0.23
C ARG A 354 0.65 -9.83 1.09
N TYR A 355 1.88 -10.37 1.08
CA TYR A 355 2.78 -10.35 2.22
C TYR A 355 3.06 -8.92 2.69
N LEU A 356 3.43 -8.02 1.79
CA LEU A 356 3.69 -6.62 2.11
C LEU A 356 2.44 -5.92 2.68
N MET A 357 1.26 -6.24 2.18
CA MET A 357 0.00 -5.71 2.71
C MET A 357 -0.26 -6.19 4.15
N ILE A 358 -0.11 -7.49 4.43
CA ILE A 358 -0.32 -8.05 5.77
C ILE A 358 0.68 -7.48 6.78
N THR A 359 1.93 -7.27 6.35
CA THR A 359 3.02 -6.80 7.21
C THR A 359 3.11 -5.29 7.31
N GLY A 360 2.58 -4.56 6.33
CA GLY A 360 2.65 -3.10 6.26
C GLY A 360 1.39 -2.36 6.71
N SER A 361 0.22 -2.99 6.68
CA SER A 361 -1.06 -2.32 6.96
C SER A 361 -1.98 -3.16 7.85
N ARG A 362 -2.13 -2.73 9.10
CA ARG A 362 -3.03 -3.37 10.08
C ARG A 362 -3.87 -2.29 10.79
N ASP A 363 -3.76 -2.18 12.09
CA ASP A 363 -4.50 -1.27 12.98
C ASP A 363 -3.69 -0.03 13.40
N SER A 364 -2.76 0.39 12.56
CA SER A 364 -1.96 1.62 12.73
C SER A 364 -2.19 2.56 11.54
N LEU A 365 -1.18 3.35 11.16
CA LEU A 365 -1.22 4.24 10.00
C LEU A 365 -1.18 3.44 8.68
N PRO A 366 -1.68 4.02 7.58
CA PRO A 366 -1.63 3.37 6.27
C PRO A 366 -0.20 3.25 5.73
N ILE A 367 -0.04 2.42 4.71
CA ILE A 367 1.19 2.29 3.93
C ILE A 367 1.49 3.61 3.22
N ASN A 368 2.68 4.17 3.43
CA ASN A 368 3.17 5.37 2.76
C ASN A 368 3.89 5.05 1.44
N LEU A 369 4.52 6.03 0.77
CA LEU A 369 5.24 5.82 -0.50
C LEU A 369 6.33 4.73 -0.45
N GLN A 370 6.95 4.51 0.71
CA GLN A 370 7.95 3.47 0.92
C GLN A 370 7.44 2.34 1.82
N GLY A 371 6.13 2.21 1.95
CA GLY A 371 5.51 1.18 2.76
C GLY A 371 5.74 1.41 4.25
N LEU A 372 6.44 0.46 4.88
CA LEU A 372 6.83 0.50 6.27
C LEU A 372 8.37 0.40 6.39
N TRP A 373 9.12 0.52 5.28
CA TRP A 373 10.55 0.17 5.24
C TRP A 373 11.42 1.30 4.70
N LEU A 374 12.43 1.67 5.47
CA LEU A 374 13.43 2.68 5.12
C LEU A 374 14.85 2.13 5.33
N HIS A 375 15.82 2.78 4.68
CA HIS A 375 17.24 2.54 4.92
C HIS A 375 18.00 3.79 5.41
N ASN A 376 17.33 4.96 5.42
CA ASN A 376 17.88 6.23 5.90
C ASN A 376 16.77 7.18 6.38
N ASN A 377 17.14 8.34 6.94
CA ASN A 377 16.21 9.36 7.44
C ASN A 377 15.90 10.47 6.42
N SER A 378 16.24 10.26 5.18
CA SER A 378 15.98 11.21 4.09
C SER A 378 15.34 10.50 2.91
N PRO A 379 14.15 9.89 3.11
CA PRO A 379 13.45 9.21 2.04
C PRO A 379 13.04 10.22 0.97
N ASP A 380 13.03 9.78 -0.28
CA ASP A 380 12.52 10.60 -1.37
C ASP A 380 11.04 10.89 -1.13
N TRP A 381 10.62 12.13 -1.45
CA TRP A 381 9.27 12.65 -1.16
C TRP A 381 8.84 12.44 0.30
N TYR A 382 9.82 12.44 1.23
CA TYR A 382 9.57 12.28 2.67
C TYR A 382 8.79 11.01 3.05
N ALA A 383 8.65 10.07 2.11
CA ALA A 383 7.78 8.89 2.22
C ALA A 383 6.33 9.27 2.59
N ASP A 384 5.80 10.31 1.96
CA ASP A 384 4.49 10.89 2.27
C ASP A 384 3.30 10.01 1.84
N TYR A 385 2.08 10.51 2.10
CA TYR A 385 0.84 9.99 1.54
C TYR A 385 0.46 10.84 0.33
N HIS A 386 0.96 10.43 -0.83
CA HIS A 386 0.68 11.08 -2.11
C HIS A 386 -0.72 10.70 -2.61
N THR A 387 -1.56 11.72 -2.93
CA THR A 387 -2.99 11.53 -3.15
C THR A 387 -3.40 11.46 -4.61
N ASP A 388 -2.46 11.50 -5.54
CA ASP A 388 -2.70 11.55 -6.99
C ASP A 388 -2.48 10.21 -7.73
N ILE A 389 -2.36 9.12 -7.00
CA ILE A 389 -2.34 7.70 -7.39
C ILE A 389 -1.78 6.79 -6.29
N ASN A 390 -0.68 7.22 -5.61
CA ASN A 390 0.16 6.29 -4.86
C ASN A 390 -0.57 5.68 -3.65
N ILE A 391 -1.18 6.50 -2.78
CA ILE A 391 -1.91 5.97 -1.63
C ILE A 391 -3.12 5.13 -2.07
N GLN A 392 -3.77 5.47 -3.17
CA GLN A 392 -4.89 4.72 -3.71
C GLN A 392 -4.42 3.34 -4.23
N MET A 393 -3.37 3.32 -5.05
CA MET A 393 -2.81 2.08 -5.60
C MET A 393 -2.32 1.14 -4.50
N ASN A 394 -1.77 1.69 -3.41
CA ASN A 394 -1.36 0.89 -2.25
C ASN A 394 -2.49 0.02 -1.70
N TYR A 395 -3.77 0.41 -1.89
CA TYR A 395 -4.92 -0.31 -1.34
C TYR A 395 -5.79 -1.03 -2.38
N TRP A 396 -5.50 -0.91 -3.70
CA TRP A 396 -6.27 -1.62 -4.73
C TRP A 396 -6.28 -3.15 -4.56
N LEU A 397 -5.19 -3.70 -3.99
CA LEU A 397 -5.05 -5.15 -3.81
C LEU A 397 -5.91 -5.70 -2.67
N THR A 398 -6.21 -4.91 -1.62
CA THR A 398 -6.69 -5.40 -0.32
C THR A 398 -7.89 -6.34 -0.43
N ASP A 399 -9.01 -5.85 -0.88
CA ASP A 399 -10.26 -6.63 -0.91
C ASP A 399 -10.24 -7.69 -1.99
N ARG A 400 -9.67 -7.37 -3.17
CA ARG A 400 -9.49 -8.31 -4.28
C ARG A 400 -8.70 -9.54 -3.87
N ALA A 401 -7.72 -9.37 -2.98
CA ALA A 401 -6.81 -10.43 -2.54
C ALA A 401 -7.21 -11.06 -1.18
N GLY A 402 -8.45 -10.89 -0.73
CA GLY A 402 -8.94 -11.44 0.53
C GLY A 402 -8.33 -10.80 1.78
N LEU A 403 -7.83 -9.56 1.67
CA LEU A 403 -7.15 -8.82 2.73
C LEU A 403 -7.94 -7.58 3.20
N GLY A 404 -9.25 -7.57 3.07
CA GLY A 404 -10.10 -6.45 3.50
C GLY A 404 -9.86 -6.01 4.96
N ARG A 405 -9.37 -6.90 5.84
CA ARG A 405 -8.96 -6.56 7.21
C ARG A 405 -7.73 -5.64 7.29
N CYS A 406 -6.99 -5.47 6.21
CA CYS A 406 -5.86 -4.53 6.13
C CYS A 406 -6.29 -3.12 5.68
N PHE A 407 -7.48 -2.96 5.10
CA PHE A 407 -7.99 -1.70 4.57
C PHE A 407 -8.31 -0.64 5.65
N PRO A 408 -8.81 -0.99 6.85
CA PRO A 408 -9.19 -0.01 7.87
C PRO A 408 -8.12 1.01 8.23
N ALA A 409 -6.83 0.70 8.08
CA ALA A 409 -5.75 1.66 8.32
C ALA A 409 -5.93 2.96 7.49
N LEU A 410 -6.32 2.84 6.21
CA LEU A 410 -6.58 3.99 5.35
C LEU A 410 -7.86 4.75 5.78
N ALA A 411 -8.93 4.03 6.09
CA ALA A 411 -10.18 4.64 6.51
C ALA A 411 -10.04 5.41 7.82
N GLU A 412 -9.38 4.81 8.83
CA GLU A 412 -9.12 5.45 10.12
C GLU A 412 -8.20 6.68 9.98
N TYR A 413 -7.20 6.60 9.10
CA TYR A 413 -6.36 7.76 8.77
C TYR A 413 -7.21 8.90 8.22
N CYS A 414 -8.02 8.66 7.19
CA CYS A 414 -8.87 9.70 6.60
C CYS A 414 -9.84 10.31 7.62
N LEU A 415 -10.45 9.48 8.48
CA LEU A 415 -11.34 9.94 9.55
C LEU A 415 -10.62 10.80 10.59
N ALA A 416 -9.40 10.43 10.97
CA ALA A 416 -8.59 11.18 11.93
C ALA A 416 -8.12 12.53 11.37
N GLN A 417 -7.88 12.60 10.07
CA GLN A 417 -7.42 13.83 9.40
C GLN A 417 -8.58 14.76 9.01
N LEU A 418 -9.80 14.24 8.84
CA LEU A 418 -10.97 15.00 8.35
C LEU A 418 -11.19 16.34 9.05
N PRO A 419 -11.08 16.47 10.39
CA PRO A 419 -11.26 17.77 11.06
C PRO A 419 -10.24 18.82 10.60
N GLU A 420 -8.98 18.45 10.43
CA GLU A 420 -7.94 19.36 9.99
C GLU A 420 -8.06 19.68 8.49
N TRP A 421 -8.32 18.71 7.64
CA TRP A 421 -8.56 18.93 6.21
C TRP A 421 -9.77 19.84 5.97
N SER A 422 -10.86 19.64 6.71
CA SER A 422 -12.04 20.51 6.64
C SER A 422 -11.70 21.93 7.08
N ARG A 423 -11.00 22.09 8.21
CA ARG A 423 -10.59 23.39 8.73
C ARG A 423 -9.70 24.15 7.75
N GLN A 424 -8.71 23.46 7.17
CA GLN A 424 -7.76 24.05 6.20
C GLN A 424 -8.48 24.42 4.90
N THR A 425 -9.36 23.56 4.40
CA THR A 425 -10.17 23.83 3.21
C THR A 425 -11.01 25.09 3.40
N GLN A 426 -11.76 25.19 4.51
CA GLN A 426 -12.60 26.34 4.80
C GLN A 426 -11.80 27.65 4.91
N ARG A 427 -10.58 27.58 5.46
CA ARG A 427 -9.76 28.76 5.74
C ARG A 427 -8.88 29.20 4.56
N LEU A 428 -8.32 28.24 3.79
CA LEU A 428 -7.22 28.52 2.87
C LEU A 428 -7.56 28.23 1.41
N TYR A 429 -8.59 27.44 1.11
CA TYR A 429 -8.80 27.01 -0.25
C TYR A 429 -9.14 28.17 -1.22
N ASN A 430 -9.93 29.13 -0.79
CA ASN A 430 -10.27 30.32 -1.58
C ASN A 430 -9.29 31.50 -1.39
N ASP A 431 -8.14 31.28 -0.73
CA ASP A 431 -7.07 32.28 -0.66
C ASP A 431 -6.64 32.70 -2.08
N PRO A 432 -6.49 34.02 -2.36
CA PRO A 432 -6.09 34.50 -3.68
C PRO A 432 -4.80 33.89 -4.25
N ARG A 433 -3.88 33.43 -3.40
CA ARG A 433 -2.63 32.75 -3.79
C ARG A 433 -2.89 31.36 -4.34
N ASN A 434 -3.97 30.67 -3.91
CA ASN A 434 -4.29 29.35 -4.44
C ASN A 434 -4.80 29.47 -5.89
N ARG A 435 -4.05 28.93 -6.84
CA ARG A 435 -4.42 28.91 -8.26
C ARG A 435 -5.68 28.07 -8.53
N PHE A 436 -5.95 27.05 -7.70
CA PHE A 436 -7.09 26.14 -7.81
C PHE A 436 -8.34 26.60 -7.04
N ARG A 437 -8.35 27.83 -6.51
CA ARG A 437 -9.50 28.38 -5.78
C ARG A 437 -10.80 28.32 -6.57
N ASN A 438 -11.93 28.17 -5.89
CA ASN A 438 -13.23 28.09 -6.54
C ASN A 438 -13.62 29.39 -7.22
N SER A 439 -13.89 29.36 -8.52
CA SER A 439 -14.39 30.51 -9.29
C SER A 439 -15.78 30.95 -8.86
N THR A 440 -16.55 30.08 -8.24
CA THR A 440 -17.85 30.41 -7.63
C THR A 440 -17.71 31.33 -6.40
N GLY A 441 -16.52 31.42 -5.81
CA GLY A 441 -16.29 32.09 -4.52
C GLY A 441 -16.87 31.35 -3.31
N LYS A 442 -17.66 30.27 -3.52
CA LYS A 442 -18.23 29.44 -2.46
C LYS A 442 -17.18 28.47 -1.92
N ILE A 443 -17.35 28.08 -0.66
CA ILE A 443 -16.56 27.01 -0.03
C ILE A 443 -17.43 26.17 0.88
N ALA A 444 -17.29 24.85 0.80
CA ALA A 444 -17.93 23.88 1.67
C ALA A 444 -17.08 22.62 1.75
N GLY A 445 -17.39 21.71 2.67
CA GLY A 445 -16.75 20.40 2.79
C GLY A 445 -15.25 20.45 2.99
N TRP A 446 -14.54 19.52 2.36
CA TRP A 446 -13.08 19.35 2.50
C TRP A 446 -12.42 18.88 1.20
N THR A 447 -11.15 19.23 1.05
CA THR A 447 -10.24 18.60 0.12
C THR A 447 -8.82 18.52 0.71
N VAL A 448 -7.86 18.02 -0.08
CA VAL A 448 -6.48 17.77 0.34
C VAL A 448 -5.48 18.43 -0.61
N ALA A 449 -4.21 18.36 -0.25
CA ALA A 449 -3.10 18.66 -1.16
C ALA A 449 -2.58 17.36 -1.81
N PHE A 450 -1.68 17.49 -2.80
CA PHE A 450 -1.02 16.33 -3.42
C PHE A 450 -0.27 15.47 -2.42
N SER A 451 0.28 16.06 -1.38
CA SER A 451 0.97 15.40 -0.29
C SER A 451 0.25 15.65 1.03
N THR A 452 0.07 14.61 1.83
CA THR A 452 -0.48 14.68 3.18
C THR A 452 0.42 13.94 4.17
N ASN A 453 0.39 14.36 5.44
CA ASN A 453 1.16 13.76 6.52
C ASN A 453 0.27 13.24 7.67
N THR A 454 0.88 12.74 8.74
CA THR A 454 0.15 12.15 9.87
C THR A 454 -0.40 13.18 10.87
N ASN A 455 -0.04 14.45 10.73
CA ASN A 455 -0.36 15.52 11.68
C ASN A 455 -1.40 16.51 11.13
N GLY A 456 -2.18 16.14 10.14
CA GLY A 456 -3.14 17.00 9.45
C GLY A 456 -2.49 17.95 8.43
N GLY A 457 -1.19 17.82 8.20
CA GLY A 457 -0.44 18.73 7.32
C GLY A 457 -0.66 18.44 5.83
N LEU A 458 -0.67 19.51 5.06
CA LEU A 458 -0.73 19.52 3.60
C LEU A 458 0.63 19.93 3.05
N GLY A 459 1.05 19.33 1.95
CA GLY A 459 2.30 19.64 1.28
C GLY A 459 2.09 19.88 -0.20
N TRP A 460 2.89 20.77 -0.78
CA TRP A 460 2.88 21.14 -2.17
C TRP A 460 1.59 21.89 -2.54
N TRP A 461 0.93 21.59 -3.67
CA TRP A 461 -0.30 22.27 -4.10
C TRP A 461 -1.57 21.58 -3.61
N TRP A 462 -2.65 22.34 -3.55
CA TRP A 462 -3.98 21.76 -3.44
C TRP A 462 -4.23 20.77 -4.57
N HIS A 463 -4.89 19.69 -4.22
CA HIS A 463 -5.37 18.67 -5.12
C HIS A 463 -6.90 18.60 -5.06
N PRO A 464 -7.59 19.38 -5.93
CA PRO A 464 -9.06 19.50 -5.83
C PRO A 464 -9.77 18.17 -5.80
N ALA A 465 -9.43 17.24 -6.72
CA ALA A 465 -10.06 15.94 -6.83
C ALA A 465 -9.46 14.85 -5.91
N GLY A 466 -8.46 15.17 -5.11
CA GLY A 466 -7.87 14.22 -4.16
C GLY A 466 -8.87 13.71 -3.12
N ASN A 467 -9.82 14.53 -2.69
CA ASN A 467 -10.90 14.12 -1.80
C ASN A 467 -11.81 13.06 -2.44
N ALA A 468 -12.19 13.27 -3.70
CA ALA A 468 -13.06 12.33 -4.42
C ALA A 468 -12.34 10.99 -4.67
N TRP A 469 -11.03 11.01 -4.96
CA TRP A 469 -10.27 9.79 -5.17
C TRP A 469 -10.04 8.99 -3.87
N LEU A 470 -9.81 9.66 -2.74
CA LEU A 470 -9.81 9.01 -1.43
C LEU A 470 -11.19 8.39 -1.13
N CYS A 471 -12.28 9.12 -1.41
CA CYS A 471 -13.64 8.61 -1.24
C CYS A 471 -13.94 7.39 -2.13
N GLN A 472 -13.49 7.38 -3.40
CA GLN A 472 -13.61 6.22 -4.28
C GLN A 472 -12.92 4.99 -3.68
N SER A 473 -11.71 5.13 -3.12
CA SER A 473 -11.01 4.01 -2.46
C SER A 473 -11.78 3.49 -1.23
N LEU A 474 -12.34 4.41 -0.43
CA LEU A 474 -13.16 4.05 0.72
C LEU A 474 -14.46 3.37 0.31
N TRP A 475 -15.11 3.86 -0.74
CA TRP A 475 -16.32 3.28 -1.28
C TRP A 475 -16.08 1.90 -1.90
N GLU A 476 -14.94 1.70 -2.57
CA GLU A 476 -14.57 0.41 -3.15
C GLU A 476 -14.52 -0.69 -2.08
N HIS A 477 -13.96 -0.43 -0.90
CA HIS A 477 -14.00 -1.37 0.23
C HIS A 477 -15.45 -1.70 0.65
N TYR A 478 -16.33 -0.69 0.66
CA TYR A 478 -17.76 -0.96 0.91
C TYR A 478 -18.37 -1.85 -0.17
N GLU A 479 -18.05 -1.66 -1.45
CA GLU A 479 -18.57 -2.51 -2.54
C GLU A 479 -18.17 -3.98 -2.43
N PHE A 480 -17.01 -4.26 -1.85
CA PHE A 480 -16.58 -5.63 -1.57
C PHE A 480 -17.26 -6.25 -0.33
N THR A 481 -17.53 -5.45 0.69
CA THR A 481 -17.99 -5.96 2.00
C THR A 481 -19.50 -5.81 2.22
N LEU A 482 -20.10 -4.77 1.67
CA LEU A 482 -21.46 -4.28 1.94
C LEU A 482 -21.75 -4.07 3.44
N ASP A 483 -20.72 -3.78 4.25
CA ASP A 483 -20.83 -3.50 5.68
C ASP A 483 -21.47 -2.11 5.93
N ALA A 484 -22.72 -2.13 6.39
CA ALA A 484 -23.46 -0.90 6.67
C ALA A 484 -22.85 -0.07 7.82
N LYS A 485 -22.17 -0.70 8.79
CA LYS A 485 -21.52 0.01 9.91
C LYS A 485 -20.26 0.74 9.41
N TYR A 486 -19.52 0.10 8.54
CA TYR A 486 -18.39 0.75 7.86
C TYR A 486 -18.90 1.94 7.02
N LEU A 487 -19.96 1.76 6.22
CA LEU A 487 -20.55 2.81 5.41
C LEU A 487 -20.99 4.01 6.29
N GLU A 488 -21.61 3.75 7.42
CA GLU A 488 -22.02 4.80 8.36
C GLU A 488 -20.82 5.62 8.87
N ARG A 489 -19.70 4.97 9.12
CA ARG A 489 -18.45 5.63 9.58
C ARG A 489 -17.81 6.51 8.52
N ILE A 490 -17.74 6.06 7.27
CA ILE A 490 -17.12 6.84 6.18
C ILE A 490 -18.07 7.89 5.58
N TYR A 491 -19.35 7.84 5.90
CA TYR A 491 -20.36 8.75 5.32
C TYR A 491 -20.00 10.24 5.47
N PRO A 492 -19.44 10.74 6.60
CA PRO A 492 -19.03 12.13 6.71
C PRO A 492 -17.95 12.54 5.71
N LEU A 493 -17.04 11.61 5.33
CA LEU A 493 -16.03 11.84 4.30
C LEU A 493 -16.69 12.02 2.93
N LEU A 494 -17.56 11.09 2.53
CA LEU A 494 -18.32 11.15 1.26
C LEU A 494 -19.16 12.43 1.17
N LYS A 495 -19.90 12.74 2.23
CA LYS A 495 -20.77 13.92 2.26
C LYS A 495 -19.96 15.22 2.14
N GLY A 496 -18.93 15.38 2.95
CA GLY A 496 -18.10 16.59 2.92
C GLY A 496 -17.35 16.77 1.60
N ALA A 497 -16.91 15.70 0.95
CA ALA A 497 -16.31 15.76 -0.38
C ALA A 497 -17.36 16.21 -1.42
N ALA A 498 -18.58 15.67 -1.38
CA ALA A 498 -19.65 16.07 -2.29
C ALA A 498 -20.10 17.52 -2.05
N GLU A 499 -20.12 18.02 -0.80
CA GLU A 499 -20.38 19.42 -0.47
C GLU A 499 -19.32 20.35 -1.08
N PHE A 500 -18.04 19.95 -1.04
CA PHE A 500 -16.95 20.70 -1.69
C PHE A 500 -17.19 20.83 -3.19
N TRP A 501 -17.51 19.75 -3.88
CA TRP A 501 -17.76 19.75 -5.32
C TRP A 501 -19.04 20.49 -5.70
N ALA A 502 -20.10 20.39 -4.92
CA ALA A 502 -21.33 21.18 -5.11
C ALA A 502 -21.08 22.71 -5.01
N ALA A 503 -20.10 23.13 -4.20
CA ALA A 503 -19.70 24.53 -4.10
C ALA A 503 -18.74 24.96 -5.22
N ARG A 504 -17.95 24.05 -5.79
CA ARG A 504 -16.89 24.32 -6.77
C ARG A 504 -17.40 24.42 -8.20
N LEU A 505 -18.24 23.49 -8.64
CA LEU A 505 -18.64 23.35 -10.05
C LEU A 505 -19.28 24.62 -10.61
N ILE A 506 -18.87 24.98 -11.83
CA ILE A 506 -19.43 26.10 -12.59
C ILE A 506 -20.29 25.60 -13.75
N THR A 507 -21.27 26.40 -14.19
CA THR A 507 -22.10 26.09 -15.35
C THR A 507 -21.55 26.79 -16.58
N ILE A 508 -21.38 26.04 -17.66
CA ILE A 508 -21.00 26.60 -18.98
C ILE A 508 -21.93 26.06 -20.08
N THR A 509 -21.96 26.75 -21.22
CA THR A 509 -22.58 26.22 -22.45
C THR A 509 -21.52 25.41 -23.20
N HIS A 510 -21.79 24.12 -23.43
CA HIS A 510 -20.93 23.26 -24.22
C HIS A 510 -21.61 22.86 -25.53
N THR A 511 -20.88 22.85 -26.66
CA THR A 511 -21.33 22.38 -27.95
C THR A 511 -20.69 21.03 -28.24
N TYR A 512 -21.53 20.01 -28.36
CA TYR A 512 -21.10 18.64 -28.65
C TYR A 512 -20.71 18.47 -30.13
N PRO A 513 -19.96 17.42 -30.49
CA PRO A 513 -19.59 17.15 -31.90
C PRO A 513 -20.76 17.01 -32.88
N ASP A 514 -21.95 16.65 -32.39
CA ASP A 514 -23.18 16.55 -33.16
C ASP A 514 -23.87 17.92 -33.41
N GLY A 515 -23.29 19.02 -32.94
CA GLY A 515 -23.80 20.38 -33.03
C GLY A 515 -24.84 20.74 -31.94
N SER A 516 -25.24 19.81 -31.09
CA SER A 516 -26.14 20.11 -29.98
C SER A 516 -25.42 20.94 -28.90
N THR A 517 -26.17 21.81 -28.24
CA THR A 517 -25.63 22.62 -27.11
C THR A 517 -26.38 22.31 -25.82
N ARG A 518 -25.65 22.24 -24.72
CA ARG A 518 -26.21 22.02 -23.36
C ARG A 518 -25.52 22.87 -22.34
N GLN A 519 -26.25 23.20 -21.27
CA GLN A 519 -25.66 23.70 -20.06
C GLN A 519 -25.09 22.52 -19.26
N VAL A 520 -23.79 22.53 -19.06
CA VAL A 520 -23.08 21.48 -18.31
C VAL A 520 -22.33 22.06 -17.12
N LEU A 521 -22.08 21.21 -16.13
CA LEU A 521 -21.25 21.51 -14.99
C LEU A 521 -19.84 21.05 -15.23
N VAL A 522 -18.87 21.92 -14.96
CA VAL A 522 -17.46 21.63 -15.12
C VAL A 522 -16.65 22.09 -13.93
N ASP A 523 -15.55 21.41 -13.72
CA ASP A 523 -14.42 21.89 -12.96
C ASP A 523 -13.63 22.92 -13.78
N ASP A 524 -13.12 23.95 -13.10
CA ASP A 524 -12.21 24.92 -13.67
C ASP A 524 -10.98 25.11 -12.76
N LYS A 525 -9.91 25.62 -13.31
CA LYS A 525 -8.66 25.85 -12.56
C LYS A 525 -8.16 24.61 -11.83
N ASP A 526 -8.01 23.54 -12.56
CA ASP A 526 -7.48 22.29 -12.04
C ASP A 526 -6.35 21.75 -12.95
N TRP A 527 -5.79 20.66 -12.58
CA TRP A 527 -4.61 20.07 -13.20
C TRP A 527 -4.77 18.55 -13.36
N SER A 528 -4.60 18.04 -14.57
CA SER A 528 -4.48 16.60 -14.74
C SER A 528 -3.12 16.14 -14.18
N PRO A 529 -3.09 15.34 -13.13
CA PRO A 529 -1.81 14.91 -12.55
C PRO A 529 -0.93 14.16 -13.55
N GLU A 530 0.32 14.52 -13.73
CA GLU A 530 1.09 15.68 -13.26
C GLU A 530 1.66 16.42 -14.47
N HIS A 531 0.82 16.78 -15.44
CA HIS A 531 1.25 17.45 -16.68
C HIS A 531 0.18 18.34 -17.28
N GLY A 532 0.54 19.08 -18.33
CA GLY A 532 -0.37 19.98 -19.02
C GLY A 532 -0.68 21.26 -18.25
N PRO A 533 -1.71 22.01 -18.67
CA PRO A 533 -2.07 23.26 -18.04
C PRO A 533 -2.67 23.05 -16.63
N GLN A 534 -2.43 24.03 -15.75
CA GLN A 534 -2.91 24.00 -14.36
C GLN A 534 -4.16 24.87 -14.14
N ASP A 535 -4.74 25.36 -15.23
CA ASP A 535 -5.95 26.18 -15.27
C ASP A 535 -6.93 25.68 -16.33
N ALA A 536 -6.85 24.37 -16.63
CA ALA A 536 -7.69 23.75 -17.62
C ALA A 536 -9.16 23.63 -17.15
N LEU A 537 -10.05 23.61 -18.12
CA LEU A 537 -11.48 23.47 -17.94
C LEU A 537 -11.90 22.03 -18.20
N GLY A 538 -12.79 21.50 -17.36
CA GLY A 538 -13.41 20.18 -17.57
C GLY A 538 -12.38 19.07 -17.65
N ILE A 539 -11.46 18.99 -16.68
CA ILE A 539 -10.45 17.93 -16.62
C ILE A 539 -11.15 16.59 -16.45
N SER A 540 -10.88 15.67 -17.38
CA SER A 540 -11.52 14.34 -17.42
C SER A 540 -11.37 13.60 -16.11
N TYR A 541 -10.19 13.60 -15.55
CA TYR A 541 -9.90 13.02 -14.24
C TYR A 541 -10.87 13.51 -13.14
N ALA A 542 -11.01 14.83 -12.98
CA ALA A 542 -11.88 15.40 -11.95
C ALA A 542 -13.36 15.13 -12.26
N GLN A 543 -13.77 15.29 -13.52
CA GLN A 543 -15.16 15.08 -13.95
C GLN A 543 -15.63 13.65 -13.69
N GLU A 544 -14.80 12.66 -14.04
CA GLU A 544 -15.13 11.24 -13.87
C GLU A 544 -15.23 10.83 -12.41
N ILE A 545 -14.24 11.22 -11.59
CA ILE A 545 -14.21 10.80 -10.20
C ILE A 545 -15.27 11.52 -9.37
N VAL A 546 -15.64 12.75 -9.72
CA VAL A 546 -16.75 13.50 -9.09
C VAL A 546 -18.09 12.90 -9.47
N TRP A 547 -18.25 12.42 -10.72
CA TRP A 547 -19.44 11.68 -11.11
C TRP A 547 -19.63 10.41 -10.26
N GLU A 548 -18.55 9.66 -10.02
CA GLU A 548 -18.59 8.50 -9.13
C GLU A 548 -18.90 8.89 -7.68
N LEU A 549 -18.24 9.90 -7.13
CA LEU A 549 -18.50 10.40 -5.78
C LEU A 549 -19.99 10.78 -5.59
N PHE A 550 -20.59 11.44 -6.56
CA PHE A 550 -22.01 11.82 -6.50
C PHE A 550 -22.94 10.60 -6.54
N ARG A 551 -22.64 9.60 -7.37
CA ARG A 551 -23.34 8.29 -7.37
C ARG A 551 -23.22 7.60 -6.01
N GLU A 552 -22.02 7.53 -5.49
CA GLU A 552 -21.69 6.87 -4.21
C GLU A 552 -22.42 7.52 -3.03
N LEU A 553 -22.43 8.86 -2.97
CA LEU A 553 -23.17 9.57 -1.95
C LEU A 553 -24.68 9.29 -2.02
N GLN A 554 -25.28 9.27 -3.21
CA GLN A 554 -26.69 8.96 -3.38
C GLN A 554 -27.02 7.54 -2.88
N LEU A 555 -26.19 6.56 -3.25
CA LEU A 555 -26.34 5.18 -2.80
C LEU A 555 -26.15 5.04 -1.28
N ALA A 556 -25.16 5.74 -0.71
CA ALA A 556 -24.89 5.77 0.73
C ALA A 556 -26.06 6.41 1.50
N ALA A 557 -26.54 7.58 1.05
CA ALA A 557 -27.67 8.27 1.65
C ALA A 557 -28.95 7.41 1.64
N ALA A 558 -29.23 6.76 0.51
CA ALA A 558 -30.36 5.85 0.38
C ALA A 558 -30.24 4.63 1.30
N LYS A 559 -29.04 4.00 1.36
CA LYS A 559 -28.77 2.84 2.22
C LYS A 559 -28.91 3.17 3.71
N LEU A 560 -28.46 4.36 4.12
CA LEU A 560 -28.50 4.83 5.51
C LEU A 560 -29.78 5.58 5.88
N GLY A 561 -30.66 5.88 4.91
CA GLY A 561 -31.93 6.56 5.12
C GLY A 561 -31.81 8.02 5.56
N ARG A 562 -30.73 8.73 5.16
CA ARG A 562 -30.42 10.11 5.59
C ARG A 562 -30.18 11.07 4.41
N ASP A 563 -30.14 12.39 4.68
CA ASP A 563 -29.77 13.46 3.74
C ASP A 563 -30.49 13.42 2.37
N LYS A 564 -31.77 13.05 2.33
CA LYS A 564 -32.54 12.83 1.08
C LYS A 564 -32.56 14.06 0.18
N GLU A 565 -32.66 15.26 0.76
CA GLU A 565 -32.69 16.52 -0.01
C GLU A 565 -31.32 16.79 -0.64
N PHE A 566 -30.23 16.61 0.10
CA PHE A 566 -28.89 16.78 -0.43
C PHE A 566 -28.57 15.70 -1.49
N ALA A 567 -28.98 14.47 -1.29
CA ALA A 567 -28.83 13.41 -2.29
C ALA A 567 -29.59 13.74 -3.59
N ALA A 568 -30.80 14.35 -3.52
CA ALA A 568 -31.52 14.81 -4.69
C ALA A 568 -30.81 15.98 -5.40
N GLN A 569 -30.24 16.92 -4.65
CA GLN A 569 -29.41 17.99 -5.21
C GLN A 569 -28.18 17.43 -5.93
N VAL A 570 -27.48 16.49 -5.30
CA VAL A 570 -26.28 15.85 -5.86
C VAL A 570 -26.62 15.05 -7.12
N LYS A 571 -27.80 14.45 -7.21
CA LYS A 571 -28.29 13.78 -8.41
C LYS A 571 -28.45 14.77 -9.58
N ASP A 572 -29.08 15.95 -9.37
CA ASP A 572 -29.18 16.99 -10.40
C ASP A 572 -27.79 17.44 -10.88
N LEU A 573 -26.85 17.63 -9.95
CA LEU A 573 -25.47 17.99 -10.27
C LEU A 573 -24.80 16.90 -11.12
N GLN A 574 -24.95 15.62 -10.76
CA GLN A 574 -24.39 14.48 -11.48
C GLN A 574 -24.92 14.39 -12.92
N GLU A 575 -26.23 14.54 -13.11
CA GLU A 575 -26.88 14.49 -14.43
C GLU A 575 -26.42 15.60 -15.38
N ARG A 576 -25.92 16.70 -14.84
CA ARG A 576 -25.43 17.86 -15.58
C ARG A 576 -23.91 17.92 -15.74
N LEU A 577 -23.17 17.00 -15.13
CA LEU A 577 -21.71 16.96 -15.28
C LEU A 577 -21.31 16.71 -16.75
N TYR A 578 -20.37 17.51 -17.23
CA TYR A 578 -19.62 17.15 -18.44
C TYR A 578 -18.80 15.87 -18.17
N LEU A 579 -18.88 14.95 -19.09
CA LEU A 579 -18.04 13.75 -19.08
C LEU A 579 -17.14 13.74 -20.31
N PRO A 580 -15.95 13.10 -20.23
CA PRO A 580 -14.97 13.12 -21.31
C PRO A 580 -15.51 12.58 -22.62
N GLU A 581 -15.19 13.27 -23.72
CA GLU A 581 -15.52 12.87 -25.08
C GLU A 581 -14.30 12.23 -25.76
N VAL A 582 -14.54 11.60 -26.88
CA VAL A 582 -13.47 11.17 -27.77
C VAL A 582 -13.08 12.35 -28.68
N SER A 583 -11.82 12.74 -28.64
CA SER A 583 -11.32 13.84 -29.48
C SER A 583 -11.49 13.51 -30.97
N PRO A 584 -12.14 14.36 -31.74
CA PRO A 584 -12.28 14.18 -33.20
C PRO A 584 -10.93 14.31 -33.94
N LYS A 585 -9.93 14.93 -33.33
CA LYS A 585 -8.59 15.10 -33.92
C LYS A 585 -7.66 13.92 -33.67
N THR A 586 -7.66 13.40 -32.43
CA THR A 586 -6.74 12.33 -32.03
C THR A 586 -7.40 10.96 -32.02
N GLY A 587 -8.73 10.89 -31.88
CA GLY A 587 -9.49 9.68 -31.68
C GLY A 587 -9.25 9.04 -30.30
N MET A 588 -8.54 9.71 -29.38
CA MET A 588 -8.33 9.31 -28.00
C MET A 588 -9.44 9.84 -27.10
N LEU A 589 -9.67 9.21 -25.95
CA LEU A 589 -10.44 9.83 -24.88
C LEU A 589 -9.73 11.12 -24.48
N GLN A 590 -10.48 12.23 -24.34
CA GLN A 590 -9.93 13.53 -23.97
C GLN A 590 -9.42 13.52 -22.53
N GLU A 591 -8.32 14.24 -22.27
CA GLU A 591 -7.80 14.48 -20.92
C GLU A 591 -8.27 15.85 -20.37
N TRP A 592 -8.59 16.77 -21.26
CA TRP A 592 -9.18 18.08 -20.97
C TRP A 592 -10.38 18.32 -21.86
N MET A 593 -11.27 19.22 -21.48
CA MET A 593 -12.34 19.72 -22.34
C MET A 593 -11.77 20.52 -23.51
N HIS A 594 -10.93 19.88 -24.30
CA HIS A 594 -10.22 20.47 -25.43
C HIS A 594 -10.01 19.39 -26.50
N PRO A 595 -10.21 19.71 -27.82
CA PRO A 595 -10.13 18.72 -28.88
C PRO A 595 -8.69 18.24 -29.16
N ASP A 596 -7.68 19.00 -28.75
CA ASP A 596 -6.28 18.65 -28.91
C ASP A 596 -5.70 18.02 -27.65
N ASP A 597 -4.68 17.21 -27.82
CA ASP A 597 -3.85 16.72 -26.74
C ASP A 597 -2.83 17.82 -26.38
N ILE A 598 -3.15 18.58 -25.34
CA ILE A 598 -2.39 19.77 -24.91
C ILE A 598 -1.37 19.48 -23.81
N GLY A 599 -1.23 18.21 -23.44
CA GLY A 599 -0.26 17.75 -22.47
C GLY A 599 0.83 16.86 -23.06
N GLU A 600 1.48 16.12 -22.20
CA GLU A 600 2.55 15.19 -22.56
C GLU A 600 1.93 13.82 -22.95
N ARG A 601 1.97 13.48 -24.24
CA ARG A 601 1.32 12.29 -24.80
C ARG A 601 1.72 10.97 -24.15
N THR A 602 3.00 10.84 -23.85
CA THR A 602 3.59 9.62 -23.26
C THR A 602 3.70 9.68 -21.74
N HIS A 603 2.97 10.60 -21.11
CA HIS A 603 3.02 10.80 -19.67
C HIS A 603 2.75 9.51 -18.89
N ARG A 604 3.36 9.41 -17.70
CA ARG A 604 3.27 8.22 -16.85
C ARG A 604 1.89 7.98 -16.25
N HIS A 605 1.13 9.06 -15.94
CA HIS A 605 -0.23 8.95 -15.39
C HIS A 605 -1.27 8.57 -16.44
N LEU A 606 -2.35 7.94 -15.96
CA LEU A 606 -3.55 7.60 -16.74
C LEU A 606 -4.79 8.31 -16.20
N SER A 607 -4.63 9.55 -15.75
CA SER A 607 -5.69 10.32 -15.11
C SER A 607 -7.02 10.31 -15.88
N PRO A 608 -7.06 10.44 -17.22
CA PRO A 608 -8.33 10.36 -17.98
C PRO A 608 -8.98 8.98 -18.03
N LEU A 609 -8.37 7.95 -17.44
CA LEU A 609 -8.94 6.60 -17.39
C LEU A 609 -9.42 6.19 -15.99
N ILE A 610 -9.53 7.15 -15.07
CA ILE A 610 -9.92 6.83 -13.69
C ILE A 610 -11.32 6.22 -13.60
N GLY A 611 -12.26 6.63 -14.43
CA GLY A 611 -13.58 6.06 -14.51
C GLY A 611 -13.65 4.70 -15.21
N PHE A 612 -12.56 4.28 -15.88
CA PHE A 612 -12.40 2.96 -16.45
C PHE A 612 -11.70 2.00 -15.50
N PHE A 613 -10.62 2.45 -14.83
CA PHE A 613 -9.93 1.77 -13.73
C PHE A 613 -9.21 2.79 -12.82
N PRO A 614 -9.41 2.78 -11.48
CA PRO A 614 -10.14 1.78 -10.66
C PRO A 614 -11.67 1.90 -10.71
N GLY A 615 -12.24 2.99 -11.21
CA GLY A 615 -13.66 3.17 -11.43
C GLY A 615 -14.28 2.11 -12.35
N ASP A 616 -15.57 2.15 -12.49
CA ASP A 616 -16.30 1.17 -13.31
C ASP A 616 -17.50 1.77 -14.09
N HIS A 617 -17.66 3.10 -14.07
CA HIS A 617 -18.74 3.72 -14.85
C HIS A 617 -18.47 3.74 -16.36
N MET A 618 -17.20 3.66 -16.76
CA MET A 618 -16.82 3.34 -18.14
C MET A 618 -16.52 1.85 -18.27
N ASN A 619 -17.29 1.13 -19.06
CA ASN A 619 -17.10 -0.30 -19.29
C ASN A 619 -17.78 -0.76 -20.59
N HIS A 620 -17.50 -1.99 -21.00
CA HIS A 620 -18.02 -2.56 -22.25
C HIS A 620 -19.56 -2.71 -22.32
N ASP A 621 -20.26 -2.69 -21.18
CA ASP A 621 -21.72 -2.89 -21.15
C ASP A 621 -22.49 -1.58 -21.37
N VAL A 622 -21.94 -0.45 -20.93
CA VAL A 622 -22.66 0.84 -20.89
C VAL A 622 -21.99 1.93 -21.72
N SER A 623 -20.68 1.85 -21.97
CA SER A 623 -19.99 2.88 -22.76
C SER A 623 -20.16 2.67 -24.26
N PRO A 624 -20.27 3.76 -25.04
CA PRO A 624 -20.23 3.68 -26.50
C PRO A 624 -18.95 2.99 -27.00
N LYS A 625 -19.03 2.28 -28.10
CA LYS A 625 -17.85 1.64 -28.70
C LYS A 625 -16.73 2.64 -29.02
N ALA A 626 -17.08 3.86 -29.44
CA ALA A 626 -16.10 4.93 -29.66
C ALA A 626 -15.31 5.30 -28.40
N THR A 627 -15.95 5.34 -27.24
CA THR A 627 -15.30 5.60 -25.95
C THR A 627 -14.30 4.49 -25.63
N ILE A 628 -14.68 3.23 -25.74
CA ILE A 628 -13.78 2.09 -25.52
C ILE A 628 -12.58 2.11 -26.48
N GLU A 629 -12.80 2.48 -27.74
CA GLU A 629 -11.72 2.64 -28.72
C GLU A 629 -10.84 3.85 -28.40
N GLY A 630 -11.41 4.95 -27.91
CA GLY A 630 -10.67 6.12 -27.44
C GLY A 630 -9.77 5.80 -26.26
N ILE A 631 -10.23 4.98 -25.31
CA ILE A 631 -9.43 4.44 -24.19
C ILE A 631 -8.27 3.60 -24.73
N ARG A 632 -8.53 2.70 -25.68
CA ARG A 632 -7.51 1.85 -26.31
C ARG A 632 -6.41 2.69 -26.97
N LYS A 633 -6.77 3.67 -27.77
CA LYS A 633 -5.82 4.56 -28.43
C LYS A 633 -4.97 5.37 -27.45
N LEU A 634 -5.57 5.85 -26.37
CA LEU A 634 -4.84 6.58 -25.34
C LEU A 634 -3.79 5.67 -24.67
N LEU A 635 -4.16 4.43 -24.33
CA LEU A 635 -3.22 3.44 -23.77
C LEU A 635 -2.10 3.07 -24.75
N GLU A 636 -2.39 2.96 -26.04
CA GLU A 636 -1.38 2.73 -27.09
C GLU A 636 -0.37 3.86 -27.16
N VAL A 637 -0.81 5.10 -27.05
CA VAL A 637 0.05 6.29 -27.04
C VAL A 637 0.87 6.37 -25.75
N ARG A 638 0.29 6.06 -24.60
CA ARG A 638 1.01 5.96 -23.32
C ARG A 638 2.11 4.89 -23.33
N GLY A 639 1.99 3.86 -24.18
CA GLY A 639 3.00 2.84 -24.47
C GLY A 639 3.18 1.77 -23.39
N MET A 640 4.22 0.96 -23.58
CA MET A 640 4.49 -0.26 -22.81
C MET A 640 5.66 -0.12 -21.83
N GLU A 641 6.31 1.03 -21.76
CA GLU A 641 7.45 1.33 -20.90
C GLU A 641 7.17 2.54 -20.02
N SER A 642 7.39 2.42 -18.72
CA SER A 642 7.29 3.50 -17.73
C SER A 642 7.82 3.03 -16.37
N PHE A 643 7.52 3.77 -15.30
CA PHE A 643 7.75 3.35 -13.92
C PHE A 643 6.83 2.18 -13.54
N GLY A 644 7.20 1.43 -12.50
CA GLY A 644 6.49 0.23 -12.09
C GLY A 644 4.99 0.48 -11.85
N TRP A 645 4.63 1.50 -11.06
CA TRP A 645 3.23 1.83 -10.79
C TRP A 645 2.44 2.23 -12.06
N ALA A 646 3.08 2.96 -12.98
CA ALA A 646 2.44 3.34 -14.23
C ALA A 646 2.19 2.12 -15.13
N CYS A 647 3.16 1.21 -15.21
CA CYS A 647 3.00 -0.07 -15.93
C CYS A 647 1.91 -0.94 -15.29
N ALA A 648 1.83 -0.98 -13.95
CA ALA A 648 0.78 -1.70 -13.24
C ALA A 648 -0.62 -1.15 -13.55
N TRP A 649 -0.79 0.17 -13.56
CA TRP A 649 -2.06 0.82 -13.91
C TRP A 649 -2.45 0.53 -15.37
N ARG A 650 -1.50 0.69 -16.31
CA ARG A 650 -1.71 0.33 -17.72
C ARG A 650 -2.10 -1.14 -17.89
N SER A 651 -1.44 -2.04 -17.15
CA SER A 651 -1.74 -3.47 -17.15
C SER A 651 -3.20 -3.75 -16.74
N ALA A 652 -3.66 -3.14 -15.64
CA ALA A 652 -5.06 -3.28 -15.19
C ALA A 652 -6.06 -2.74 -16.22
N CYS A 653 -5.75 -1.60 -16.87
CA CYS A 653 -6.60 -1.05 -17.95
C CYS A 653 -6.64 -1.98 -19.17
N TRP A 654 -5.51 -2.55 -19.59
CA TRP A 654 -5.49 -3.52 -20.70
C TRP A 654 -6.24 -4.81 -20.35
N ALA A 655 -6.16 -5.27 -19.09
CA ALA A 655 -6.96 -6.40 -18.62
C ALA A 655 -8.46 -6.13 -18.78
N ARG A 656 -8.93 -4.92 -18.41
CA ARG A 656 -10.33 -4.50 -18.61
C ARG A 656 -10.72 -4.32 -20.07
N LEU A 657 -9.77 -3.98 -20.95
CA LEU A 657 -9.97 -4.02 -22.40
C LEU A 657 -9.97 -5.46 -22.98
N ARG A 658 -9.79 -6.47 -22.15
CA ARG A 658 -9.67 -7.89 -22.51
C ARG A 658 -8.49 -8.19 -23.45
N ASP A 659 -7.42 -7.40 -23.34
CA ASP A 659 -6.16 -7.57 -24.07
C ASP A 659 -5.13 -8.22 -23.12
N ALA A 660 -5.18 -9.55 -23.09
CA ALA A 660 -4.35 -10.35 -22.19
C ALA A 660 -2.85 -10.20 -22.47
N ASP A 661 -2.46 -10.07 -23.73
CA ASP A 661 -1.05 -10.02 -24.13
C ASP A 661 -0.40 -8.71 -23.69
N ARG A 662 -1.04 -7.56 -23.92
CA ARG A 662 -0.54 -6.26 -23.48
C ARG A 662 -0.55 -6.13 -21.96
N ALA A 663 -1.61 -6.61 -21.30
CA ALA A 663 -1.67 -6.62 -19.84
C ALA A 663 -0.52 -7.42 -19.24
N TYR A 664 -0.27 -8.62 -19.75
CA TYR A 664 0.80 -9.50 -19.28
C TYR A 664 2.20 -8.96 -19.62
N GLN A 665 2.40 -8.37 -20.79
CA GLN A 665 3.68 -7.75 -21.14
C GLN A 665 4.05 -6.62 -20.16
N LEU A 666 3.08 -5.79 -19.76
CA LEU A 666 3.30 -4.73 -18.76
C LEU A 666 3.61 -5.30 -17.37
N LEU A 667 2.98 -6.41 -16.97
CA LEU A 667 3.36 -7.14 -15.75
C LEU A 667 4.84 -7.56 -15.81
N LEU A 668 5.29 -8.11 -16.94
CA LEU A 668 6.69 -8.49 -17.12
C LEU A 668 7.65 -7.30 -17.13
N THR A 669 7.18 -6.13 -17.57
CA THR A 669 7.96 -4.88 -17.49
C THR A 669 8.16 -4.46 -16.03
N VAL A 670 7.14 -4.58 -15.17
CA VAL A 670 7.27 -4.35 -13.72
C VAL A 670 8.23 -5.35 -13.08
N MET A 671 8.11 -6.63 -13.44
CA MET A 671 8.95 -7.72 -12.91
C MET A 671 10.37 -7.76 -13.50
N ARG A 672 10.74 -6.85 -14.39
CA ARG A 672 12.11 -6.78 -14.93
C ARG A 672 13.12 -6.52 -13.79
N PRO A 673 14.28 -7.23 -13.76
CA PRO A 673 15.30 -6.98 -12.74
C PRO A 673 15.79 -5.53 -12.76
N SER A 674 15.78 -4.86 -11.62
CA SER A 674 16.40 -3.55 -11.43
C SER A 674 17.92 -3.73 -11.28
N ILE A 675 18.61 -3.68 -12.40
CA ILE A 675 20.08 -3.75 -12.47
C ILE A 675 20.61 -2.33 -12.62
N ALA A 676 21.70 -1.99 -11.93
CA ALA A 676 22.38 -0.69 -12.06
C ALA A 676 21.44 0.53 -11.92
N ASN A 677 20.50 0.47 -10.98
CA ASN A 677 19.57 1.55 -10.66
C ASN A 677 18.50 1.84 -11.75
N GLU A 678 18.09 0.83 -12.49
CA GLU A 678 16.99 0.92 -13.46
C GLU A 678 15.62 0.72 -12.79
N ASN A 679 14.56 1.11 -13.52
CA ASN A 679 13.17 0.76 -13.14
C ASN A 679 13.00 -0.76 -13.13
N GLY A 680 12.22 -1.28 -12.20
CA GLY A 680 11.88 -2.69 -12.13
C GLY A 680 11.95 -3.26 -10.72
N THR A 681 12.06 -4.55 -10.61
CA THR A 681 12.03 -5.31 -9.36
C THR A 681 13.42 -5.58 -8.84
N SER A 682 13.72 -5.21 -7.61
CA SER A 682 15.01 -5.47 -6.95
C SER A 682 15.15 -6.93 -6.46
N ALA A 683 16.31 -7.26 -5.90
CA ALA A 683 16.58 -8.61 -5.44
C ALA A 683 15.61 -9.09 -4.34
N ASN A 684 15.12 -8.22 -3.47
CA ASN A 684 14.12 -8.53 -2.44
C ASN A 684 12.67 -8.34 -2.91
N PHE A 685 12.45 -8.16 -4.20
CA PHE A 685 11.17 -7.94 -4.88
C PHE A 685 10.50 -6.58 -4.63
N PHE A 686 11.18 -5.62 -4.02
CA PHE A 686 10.71 -4.25 -3.99
C PHE A 686 10.75 -3.62 -5.39
N ASP A 687 9.71 -2.83 -5.72
CA ASP A 687 9.71 -2.06 -6.95
C ASP A 687 10.65 -0.86 -6.84
N MET A 688 11.49 -0.68 -7.85
CA MET A 688 12.48 0.38 -7.90
C MET A 688 12.17 1.36 -9.01
N TYR A 689 12.24 2.62 -8.65
CA TYR A 689 12.02 3.75 -9.51
C TYR A 689 13.34 4.44 -9.81
N ARG A 690 13.67 4.60 -11.11
CA ARG A 690 14.87 5.34 -11.49
C ARG A 690 14.66 6.85 -11.35
N ASN A 691 15.54 7.50 -10.58
CA ASN A 691 15.58 8.95 -10.45
C ASN A 691 17.04 9.42 -10.63
N GLY A 692 17.39 9.90 -11.83
CA GLY A 692 18.78 10.21 -12.21
C GLY A 692 19.65 8.94 -12.12
N ASP A 693 20.70 9.01 -11.31
CA ASP A 693 21.65 7.92 -11.10
C ASP A 693 21.31 7.00 -9.90
N ARG A 694 20.15 7.20 -9.28
CA ARG A 694 19.69 6.44 -8.09
C ARG A 694 18.46 5.62 -8.40
N ALA A 695 18.36 4.46 -7.74
CA ALA A 695 17.11 3.74 -7.62
C ALA A 695 16.43 4.10 -6.30
N ILE A 696 15.16 4.47 -6.37
CA ILE A 696 14.31 4.79 -5.24
C ILE A 696 13.30 3.67 -5.08
N PHE A 697 13.10 3.21 -3.87
CA PHE A 697 12.02 2.31 -3.55
C PHE A 697 10.69 3.07 -3.52
N GLN A 698 9.72 2.62 -4.30
CA GLN A 698 8.29 2.98 -4.20
C GLN A 698 7.45 1.71 -4.16
N ILE A 699 6.55 1.60 -3.16
CA ILE A 699 5.85 0.34 -2.90
C ILE A 699 4.60 0.13 -3.77
N ASP A 700 4.07 1.17 -4.37
CA ASP A 700 2.78 1.18 -5.05
C ASP A 700 2.65 0.11 -6.15
N ALA A 701 3.67 -0.08 -6.98
CA ALA A 701 3.65 -1.15 -7.99
C ALA A 701 3.63 -2.57 -7.38
N ASN A 702 4.17 -2.76 -6.18
CA ASN A 702 4.10 -4.03 -5.46
C ASN A 702 2.65 -4.42 -5.09
N PHE A 703 1.71 -3.47 -5.12
CA PHE A 703 0.28 -3.71 -4.96
C PHE A 703 -0.49 -3.59 -6.27
N GLY A 704 -0.11 -2.63 -7.11
CA GLY A 704 -0.76 -2.40 -8.40
C GLY A 704 -0.59 -3.57 -9.38
N ALA A 705 0.61 -4.15 -9.50
CA ALA A 705 0.84 -5.28 -10.41
C ALA A 705 0.09 -6.56 -9.97
N PRO A 706 0.09 -6.98 -8.71
CA PRO A 706 -0.81 -8.03 -8.23
C PRO A 706 -2.29 -7.75 -8.46
N THR A 707 -2.73 -6.49 -8.32
CA THR A 707 -4.10 -6.09 -8.67
C THR A 707 -4.39 -6.34 -10.14
N ALA A 708 -3.50 -5.94 -11.05
CA ALA A 708 -3.63 -6.20 -12.47
C ALA A 708 -3.67 -7.70 -12.80
N MET A 709 -2.86 -8.52 -12.09
CA MET A 709 -2.92 -9.99 -12.22
C MET A 709 -4.31 -10.53 -11.86
N LEU A 710 -4.93 -10.02 -10.79
CA LEU A 710 -6.27 -10.43 -10.40
C LEU A 710 -7.34 -9.91 -11.38
N GLU A 711 -7.20 -8.70 -11.93
CA GLU A 711 -8.10 -8.18 -12.98
C GLU A 711 -8.02 -9.01 -14.29
N MET A 712 -6.87 -9.62 -14.61
CA MET A 712 -6.76 -10.57 -15.73
C MET A 712 -7.57 -11.85 -15.48
N LEU A 713 -7.73 -12.27 -14.21
CA LEU A 713 -8.41 -13.49 -13.81
C LEU A 713 -9.89 -13.30 -13.51
N LEU A 714 -10.25 -12.15 -12.92
CA LEU A 714 -11.61 -11.85 -12.50
C LEU A 714 -11.88 -10.34 -12.58
N TYR A 715 -12.81 -9.96 -13.43
CA TYR A 715 -13.39 -8.61 -13.41
C TYR A 715 -14.71 -8.62 -12.64
N SER A 716 -14.91 -7.64 -11.76
CA SER A 716 -16.18 -7.48 -11.06
C SER A 716 -16.59 -6.03 -10.91
N ARG A 717 -17.90 -5.81 -11.00
CA ARG A 717 -18.59 -4.59 -10.61
C ARG A 717 -19.93 -4.96 -9.96
N PRO A 718 -20.59 -4.07 -9.23
CA PRO A 718 -21.91 -4.40 -8.70
C PRO A 718 -22.84 -4.98 -9.75
N GLY A 719 -23.33 -6.19 -9.49
CA GLY A 719 -24.22 -6.94 -10.38
C GLY A 719 -23.59 -7.77 -11.50
N VAL A 720 -22.24 -7.74 -11.66
CA VAL A 720 -21.53 -8.56 -12.66
C VAL A 720 -20.23 -9.12 -12.12
N ILE A 721 -19.96 -10.40 -12.38
CA ILE A 721 -18.69 -11.08 -12.15
C ILE A 721 -18.30 -11.82 -13.42
N GLU A 722 -17.18 -11.45 -14.03
CA GLU A 722 -16.67 -12.06 -15.27
C GLU A 722 -15.38 -12.83 -14.98
N PHE A 723 -15.36 -14.11 -15.34
CA PHE A 723 -14.25 -15.02 -15.14
C PHE A 723 -13.31 -15.00 -16.35
N LEU A 724 -12.02 -14.93 -16.10
CA LEU A 724 -10.92 -14.96 -17.08
C LEU A 724 -11.09 -13.94 -18.22
N PRO A 725 -11.37 -12.66 -17.95
CA PRO A 725 -11.58 -11.66 -19.00
C PRO A 725 -10.34 -11.45 -19.87
N ALA A 726 -9.13 -11.65 -19.31
CA ALA A 726 -7.85 -11.41 -19.97
C ALA A 726 -6.79 -12.43 -19.54
N LEU A 727 -7.09 -13.73 -19.56
CA LEU A 727 -6.16 -14.77 -19.16
C LEU A 727 -4.94 -14.85 -20.10
N PRO A 728 -3.70 -14.60 -19.62
CA PRO A 728 -2.51 -14.73 -20.45
C PRO A 728 -2.25 -16.16 -20.93
N GLY A 729 -1.69 -16.30 -22.15
CA GLY A 729 -1.28 -17.60 -22.69
C GLY A 729 -0.33 -18.37 -21.76
N ALA A 730 0.52 -17.67 -21.01
CA ALA A 730 1.43 -18.22 -20.02
C ALA A 730 0.73 -19.01 -18.89
N TRP A 731 -0.48 -18.62 -18.51
CA TRP A 731 -1.29 -19.27 -17.45
C TRP A 731 -2.41 -20.14 -17.99
N ALA A 732 -2.59 -20.20 -19.31
CA ALA A 732 -3.76 -20.85 -19.92
C ALA A 732 -3.82 -22.37 -19.74
N LYS A 733 -2.68 -23.05 -19.56
CA LYS A 733 -2.62 -24.50 -19.48
C LYS A 733 -3.49 -25.06 -18.34
N GLN A 734 -3.29 -24.55 -17.15
CA GLN A 734 -4.11 -24.82 -15.96
C GLN A 734 -3.74 -23.84 -14.84
N GLY A 735 -4.70 -23.57 -13.95
CA GLY A 735 -4.45 -22.84 -12.73
C GLY A 735 -5.68 -22.83 -11.83
N ARG A 736 -5.45 -22.35 -10.62
CA ARG A 736 -6.50 -22.19 -9.60
C ARG A 736 -6.15 -21.05 -8.67
N VAL A 737 -7.11 -20.18 -8.43
CA VAL A 737 -7.02 -19.15 -7.38
C VAL A 737 -8.26 -19.25 -6.51
N THR A 738 -8.08 -19.19 -5.18
CA THR A 738 -9.19 -19.21 -4.22
C THR A 738 -9.22 -17.91 -3.44
N GLY A 739 -10.42 -17.48 -3.01
CA GLY A 739 -10.61 -16.32 -2.15
C GLY A 739 -10.43 -14.98 -2.85
N ILE A 740 -10.71 -14.88 -4.14
CA ILE A 740 -10.73 -13.60 -4.87
C ILE A 740 -11.96 -12.82 -4.43
N GLY A 741 -11.77 -11.62 -3.87
CA GLY A 741 -12.88 -10.72 -3.59
C GLY A 741 -13.52 -10.20 -4.89
N ALA A 742 -14.84 -10.08 -4.89
CA ALA A 742 -15.61 -9.56 -6.01
C ALA A 742 -16.60 -8.49 -5.53
N LYS A 743 -16.65 -7.37 -6.24
CA LYS A 743 -17.54 -6.25 -5.95
C LYS A 743 -19.01 -6.71 -5.93
N GLY A 744 -19.81 -6.06 -5.12
CA GLY A 744 -21.19 -6.46 -4.87
C GLY A 744 -21.32 -7.49 -3.75
N GLY A 745 -20.27 -7.69 -2.92
CA GLY A 745 -20.28 -8.52 -1.71
C GLY A 745 -20.16 -10.01 -2.00
N PHE A 746 -19.22 -10.41 -2.86
CA PHE A 746 -18.96 -11.81 -3.17
C PHE A 746 -17.47 -12.17 -3.02
N GLU A 747 -17.20 -13.47 -2.88
CA GLU A 747 -15.89 -14.11 -2.92
C GLU A 747 -15.91 -15.27 -3.91
N VAL A 748 -14.83 -15.46 -4.68
CA VAL A 748 -14.77 -16.41 -5.77
C VAL A 748 -13.53 -17.31 -5.67
N ASP A 749 -13.74 -18.63 -5.76
CA ASP A 749 -12.69 -19.57 -6.11
C ASP A 749 -12.80 -19.92 -7.60
N LEU A 750 -11.72 -19.85 -8.34
CA LEU A 750 -11.68 -20.02 -9.78
C LEU A 750 -10.66 -21.07 -10.18
N ALA A 751 -11.05 -22.03 -11.03
CA ALA A 751 -10.16 -23.01 -11.63
C ALA A 751 -10.36 -23.07 -13.15
N TRP A 752 -9.26 -23.25 -13.88
CA TRP A 752 -9.30 -23.30 -15.34
C TRP A 752 -8.32 -24.33 -15.90
N ARG A 753 -8.57 -24.72 -17.14
CA ARG A 753 -7.68 -25.60 -17.94
C ARG A 753 -7.85 -25.26 -19.43
N ASN A 754 -6.72 -25.20 -20.15
CA ASN A 754 -6.67 -24.88 -21.58
C ASN A 754 -7.47 -23.59 -21.93
N GLY A 755 -7.29 -22.55 -21.13
CA GLY A 755 -7.92 -21.24 -21.31
C GLY A 755 -9.43 -21.19 -20.97
N LYS A 756 -10.02 -22.26 -20.42
CA LYS A 756 -11.44 -22.32 -20.10
C LYS A 756 -11.69 -22.56 -18.61
N VAL A 757 -12.68 -21.87 -18.05
CA VAL A 757 -13.12 -22.11 -16.68
C VAL A 757 -13.64 -23.55 -16.55
N THR A 758 -13.06 -24.32 -15.64
CA THR A 758 -13.51 -25.68 -15.33
C THR A 758 -14.46 -25.70 -14.13
N SER A 759 -14.26 -24.77 -13.21
CA SER A 759 -15.11 -24.60 -12.02
C SER A 759 -14.93 -23.20 -11.44
N ALA A 760 -16.03 -22.58 -11.03
CA ALA A 760 -16.00 -21.41 -10.17
C ALA A 760 -16.94 -21.65 -8.98
N VAL A 761 -16.45 -21.31 -7.78
CA VAL A 761 -17.25 -21.34 -6.55
C VAL A 761 -17.48 -19.89 -6.15
N VAL A 762 -18.74 -19.46 -6.14
CA VAL A 762 -19.14 -18.10 -5.76
C VAL A 762 -19.80 -18.14 -4.40
N ARG A 763 -19.26 -17.37 -3.46
CA ARG A 763 -19.77 -17.25 -2.08
C ARG A 763 -20.30 -15.84 -1.85
N SER A 764 -21.51 -15.71 -1.34
CA SER A 764 -22.04 -14.42 -0.88
C SER A 764 -21.43 -14.05 0.49
N VAL A 765 -20.79 -12.88 0.58
CA VAL A 765 -20.35 -12.30 1.86
C VAL A 765 -21.26 -11.15 2.32
N GLY A 766 -22.05 -10.60 1.41
CA GLY A 766 -23.01 -9.53 1.65
C GLY A 766 -23.98 -9.33 0.47
N GLY A 767 -23.55 -9.70 -0.72
CA GLY A 767 -24.33 -9.59 -1.96
C GLY A 767 -25.38 -10.69 -2.12
N THR A 768 -26.49 -10.35 -2.78
CA THR A 768 -27.61 -11.29 -2.97
C THR A 768 -27.84 -11.66 -4.43
N SER A 769 -27.40 -10.86 -5.39
CA SER A 769 -27.66 -11.10 -6.81
C SER A 769 -26.53 -10.60 -7.68
N THR A 770 -26.14 -11.37 -8.69
CA THR A 770 -25.13 -10.98 -9.68
C THR A 770 -25.26 -11.83 -10.96
N GLU A 771 -24.83 -11.29 -12.10
CA GLU A 771 -24.65 -12.05 -13.32
C GLU A 771 -23.22 -12.61 -13.39
N LEU A 772 -23.10 -13.91 -13.56
CA LEU A 772 -21.82 -14.59 -13.79
C LEU A 772 -21.57 -14.71 -15.29
N ARG A 773 -20.32 -14.43 -15.71
CA ARG A 773 -19.91 -14.45 -17.12
C ARG A 773 -18.60 -15.23 -17.31
N ALA A 774 -18.51 -15.98 -18.42
CA ALA A 774 -17.28 -16.64 -18.87
C ALA A 774 -17.28 -16.76 -20.39
N GLY A 775 -16.54 -15.93 -21.11
CA GLY A 775 -16.65 -15.83 -22.56
C GLY A 775 -18.10 -15.56 -23.02
N GLY A 776 -18.71 -16.48 -23.80
CA GLY A 776 -20.11 -16.36 -24.23
C GLY A 776 -21.16 -16.82 -23.19
N TRP A 777 -20.71 -17.52 -22.14
CA TRP A 777 -21.62 -18.04 -21.12
C TRP A 777 -22.09 -16.95 -20.16
N ARG A 778 -23.40 -16.96 -19.82
CA ARG A 778 -24.02 -16.02 -18.87
C ARG A 778 -24.96 -16.78 -17.96
N ARG A 779 -25.00 -16.39 -16.67
CA ARG A 779 -25.95 -16.93 -15.70
C ARG A 779 -26.28 -15.92 -14.62
N GLN A 780 -27.56 -15.56 -14.50
CA GLN A 780 -28.04 -14.81 -13.34
C GLN A 780 -28.11 -15.72 -12.12
N VAL A 781 -27.60 -15.26 -10.99
CA VAL A 781 -27.62 -15.99 -9.73
C VAL A 781 -28.17 -15.12 -8.59
N SER A 782 -28.84 -15.78 -7.65
CA SER A 782 -29.27 -15.16 -6.39
C SER A 782 -28.84 -16.07 -5.25
N LEU A 783 -28.17 -15.52 -4.24
CA LEU A 783 -27.63 -16.23 -3.10
C LEU A 783 -28.07 -15.54 -1.80
N ARG A 784 -28.29 -16.30 -0.74
CA ARG A 784 -28.37 -15.74 0.61
C ARG A 784 -26.97 -15.42 1.11
N VAL A 785 -26.87 -14.46 2.01
CA VAL A 785 -25.58 -14.16 2.66
C VAL A 785 -25.03 -15.44 3.33
N GLY A 786 -23.77 -15.76 3.05
CA GLY A 786 -23.10 -16.99 3.49
C GLY A 786 -23.34 -18.22 2.58
N GLU A 787 -24.28 -18.14 1.63
CA GLU A 787 -24.54 -19.24 0.68
C GLU A 787 -23.42 -19.32 -0.37
N THR A 788 -23.17 -20.54 -0.83
CA THR A 788 -22.14 -20.87 -1.82
C THR A 788 -22.75 -21.60 -3.01
N LEU A 789 -22.36 -21.18 -4.22
CA LEU A 789 -22.78 -21.81 -5.48
C LEU A 789 -21.56 -22.25 -6.28
N THR A 790 -21.56 -23.50 -6.73
CA THR A 790 -20.56 -23.97 -7.71
C THR A 790 -21.16 -23.94 -9.11
N VAL A 791 -20.43 -23.32 -10.05
CA VAL A 791 -20.78 -23.30 -11.48
C VAL A 791 -19.66 -23.92 -12.31
N ARG A 792 -20.04 -24.50 -13.46
CA ARG A 792 -19.14 -25.03 -14.49
C ARG A 792 -19.62 -24.48 -15.82
N PRO A 793 -19.06 -23.31 -16.25
CA PRO A 793 -19.35 -22.76 -17.56
C PRO A 793 -18.96 -23.75 -18.66
N THR A 794 -19.88 -24.06 -19.58
CA THR A 794 -19.65 -24.98 -20.71
C THR A 794 -19.77 -24.22 -22.02
#